data_ee350bd6be206b7d4c933cff19c6bde2
#
_entry.id   ee350bd6be206b7d4c933cff19c6bde2
#
_cell.length_a   1.000
_cell.length_b   1.000
_cell.length_c   1.000
_cell.angle_alpha   90.00
_cell.angle_beta   90.00
_cell.angle_gamma   90.00
#
_symmetry.space_group_name_H-M   'P 1'
#
loop_
_entity.id
_entity.type
_entity.pdbx_description
1 polymer ?
#
loop_
_entity_poly.entity_id
_entity_poly.type
_entity_poly.pdbx_seq_one_letter_code
_entity_poly.pdbx_strand_id
1 'polypeptide(L)'
;MQKEYTQTKEQVLEGLRTDRQGLSAQEAEKRLREHGENRLKEAEKLTLFQRFVQQLKDPMLLILLAAAAVSAVTNILSHESFTEVIIILLVVLLNAVLGVVQESKAEAAIEALQTMTAATCKVLRDGQQVTMESRLLVPGDVVLLEAGDAVPADGRILESASMKIEEAALTGESVPVSKFTEPLAGEQVSLGDRKNMAYMGSAVVYGRGRMVVTATGMDTEMGKIAGVLAQTEQEETPLQRKLTQLGSTLSKMVLAICVFIFVFDLLVAGSLTLESVLETFMVAVSLAVAAIPEGRATVVTVVLSIGVTKMSQHNAVIRRLTAVETLGCTQVICSDKTGTLTQNKMTVVEHTGPEGLLGTAMTLCNDAVENPDGTVQGEPTEAALVRFGVDSGLDKNRLEQEQPRAAEAPFDSSRKMMSTIHRMDNGFIQYTKGAPDEVLRRCTRYEENGQMLPMTEEKRQEILAQNKAMADKALRVLAAAIRLWEGGLPKDDSPEYLEQDLCFVGLAGMIDPVRPEVKAAIQQCRTAGIRPVMITGDHKDTAVAIAKELGILDDPSQAVTGSALDSLSDEELAKEVEKYSVYARVQPEHKVRIVNAWRKRGAVTAMTGDGVNDAPSIKSADIGVGMGITGTDVTKNVADMVLADDNFATIVGAVGEGRRIYDNIRKAIQFLLASNMSEVLGVFVATLLGFTLMNPVHLLFINLITDCFPALALGLEKGEPDVMERPPRPSDDGIFAGGLGWDIAYQGILITVITLVSYIIGHCIEVGYFEMPKGVSDDGMTMAFLTMSMCEIFHSFNMRSQRRSVFSLPSHNKVLWLAMIGSLLLTTVVLEVPFIANAFGFTPVSWTEYGIALGLAVLVIPVVEIVKACQRAHGRRKKQL
;
A
#
# COMPACT_ATOMS: atom_id res chain seq x y z
N MET A 1 6.90 45.50 5.60
CA MET A 1 8.10 44.66 5.48
C MET A 1 8.39 44.46 4.00
N GLN A 2 9.65 44.67 3.59
CA GLN A 2 10.05 44.30 2.22
C GLN A 2 9.95 42.79 2.07
N LYS A 3 9.45 42.32 0.94
CA LYS A 3 9.27 40.89 0.71
C LYS A 3 10.63 40.22 0.41
N GLU A 4 10.83 39.02 0.86
CA GLU A 4 12.11 38.26 0.87
C GLU A 4 12.72 38.13 -0.53
N TYR A 5 11.86 38.04 -1.59
CA TYR A 5 12.32 37.94 -2.97
C TYR A 5 12.91 39.25 -3.52
N THR A 6 12.64 40.41 -2.88
CA THR A 6 13.21 41.70 -3.27
C THR A 6 14.49 42.06 -2.50
N GLN A 7 14.84 41.27 -1.48
CA GLN A 7 16.02 41.48 -0.62
C GLN A 7 17.22 40.70 -1.14
N THR A 8 18.41 41.19 -0.82
CA THR A 8 19.62 40.39 -1.02
C THR A 8 19.65 39.23 -0.05
N LYS A 9 20.37 38.15 -0.39
CA LYS A 9 20.51 36.99 0.48
C LYS A 9 21.07 37.31 1.86
N GLU A 10 21.99 38.31 1.95
CA GLU A 10 22.54 38.79 3.21
C GLU A 10 21.49 39.49 4.08
N GLN A 11 20.64 40.31 3.46
CA GLN A 11 19.54 41.00 4.18
C GLN A 11 18.49 39.97 4.69
N VAL A 12 18.20 38.92 3.93
CA VAL A 12 17.27 37.87 4.37
C VAL A 12 17.86 37.07 5.53
N LEU A 13 19.14 36.68 5.46
CA LEU A 13 19.83 36.00 6.55
C LEU A 13 19.85 36.85 7.84
N GLU A 14 20.18 38.16 7.71
CA GLU A 14 20.16 39.11 8.85
C GLU A 14 18.74 39.24 9.42
N GLY A 15 17.74 39.39 8.58
CA GLY A 15 16.36 39.52 9.01
C GLY A 15 15.84 38.27 9.75
N LEU A 16 16.28 37.10 9.35
CA LEU A 16 16.00 35.82 9.99
C LEU A 16 16.94 35.48 11.16
N ARG A 17 17.95 36.37 11.46
CA ARG A 17 18.94 36.14 12.49
C ARG A 17 19.61 34.75 12.38
N THR A 18 20.10 34.46 11.22
CA THR A 18 20.80 33.21 10.85
C THR A 18 21.99 33.54 9.96
N ASP A 19 22.82 32.55 9.70
CA ASP A 19 23.95 32.68 8.77
C ASP A 19 23.99 31.49 7.77
N ARG A 20 25.04 31.44 6.93
CA ARG A 20 25.21 30.36 5.94
C ARG A 20 25.55 29.02 6.54
N GLN A 21 25.92 28.96 7.84
CA GLN A 21 26.19 27.71 8.57
C GLN A 21 24.93 27.16 9.26
N GLY A 22 23.83 27.93 9.19
CA GLY A 22 22.53 27.56 9.76
C GLY A 22 22.39 27.91 11.24
N LEU A 23 21.24 27.62 11.79
CA LEU A 23 20.91 27.86 13.19
C LEU A 23 21.66 26.92 14.12
N SER A 24 21.90 27.36 15.36
CA SER A 24 22.30 26.45 16.41
C SER A 24 21.13 25.55 16.82
N ALA A 25 21.44 24.36 17.32
CA ALA A 25 20.40 23.39 17.76
C ALA A 25 19.48 23.99 18.84
N GLN A 26 20.02 24.80 19.75
CA GLN A 26 19.24 25.47 20.81
C GLN A 26 18.27 26.53 20.25
N GLU A 27 18.73 27.36 19.31
CA GLU A 27 17.90 28.38 18.70
C GLU A 27 16.80 27.75 17.83
N ALA A 28 17.11 26.65 17.11
CA ALA A 28 16.13 25.90 16.32
C ALA A 28 15.03 25.31 17.21
N GLU A 29 15.39 24.73 18.36
CA GLU A 29 14.41 24.18 19.31
C GLU A 29 13.52 25.29 19.89
N LYS A 30 14.10 26.48 20.21
CA LYS A 30 13.33 27.62 20.68
C LYS A 30 12.33 28.09 19.62
N ARG A 31 12.76 28.23 18.36
CA ARG A 31 11.87 28.63 17.25
C ARG A 31 10.80 27.61 16.96
N LEU A 32 11.10 26.31 17.12
CA LEU A 32 10.10 25.25 16.98
C LEU A 32 8.96 25.39 18.01
N ARG A 33 9.30 25.84 19.24
CA ARG A 33 8.28 26.13 20.27
C ARG A 33 7.48 27.40 19.98
N GLU A 34 8.10 28.40 19.33
CA GLU A 34 7.46 29.68 18.99
C GLU A 34 6.58 29.57 17.71
N HIS A 35 7.05 28.91 16.68
CA HIS A 35 6.37 28.81 15.38
C HIS A 35 5.55 27.52 15.20
N GLY A 36 5.78 26.50 16.03
CA GLY A 36 5.19 25.18 15.89
C GLY A 36 5.84 24.32 14.80
N GLU A 37 5.29 23.14 14.57
CA GLU A 37 5.78 22.21 13.55
C GLU A 37 5.46 22.69 12.13
N ASN A 38 6.36 22.41 11.19
CA ASN A 38 6.15 22.64 9.75
C ASN A 38 5.19 21.61 9.17
N ARG A 39 3.90 21.80 9.49
CA ARG A 39 2.78 20.96 9.01
C ARG A 39 1.64 21.83 8.50
N LEU A 40 0.99 21.38 7.47
CA LEU A 40 -0.30 21.92 7.07
C LEU A 40 -1.33 21.51 8.12
N LYS A 41 -2.25 22.42 8.51
CA LYS A 41 -3.34 22.07 9.41
C LYS A 41 -4.20 20.99 8.76
N GLU A 42 -4.25 19.85 9.39
CA GLU A 42 -5.26 18.84 9.11
C GLU A 42 -6.63 19.37 9.58
N ALA A 43 -7.71 18.83 8.99
CA ALA A 43 -9.06 19.10 9.46
C ALA A 43 -9.13 18.85 10.98
N GLU A 44 -9.79 19.73 11.72
CA GLU A 44 -9.92 19.56 13.16
C GLU A 44 -10.54 18.21 13.49
N LYS A 45 -9.81 17.40 14.26
CA LYS A 45 -10.30 16.09 14.69
C LYS A 45 -11.55 16.28 15.55
N LEU A 46 -12.60 15.59 15.18
CA LEU A 46 -13.81 15.59 15.99
C LEU A 46 -13.51 15.08 17.40
N THR A 47 -13.98 15.82 18.42
CA THR A 47 -13.90 15.35 19.81
C THR A 47 -14.74 14.09 20.00
N LEU A 48 -14.43 13.29 21.00
CA LEU A 48 -15.21 12.08 21.33
C LEU A 48 -16.70 12.39 21.53
N PHE A 49 -17.02 13.55 22.11
CA PHE A 49 -18.38 13.98 22.28
C PHE A 49 -19.06 14.35 20.95
N GLN A 50 -18.35 15.04 20.06
CA GLN A 50 -18.88 15.37 18.73
C GLN A 50 -19.15 14.09 17.89
N ARG A 51 -18.24 13.11 17.97
CA ARG A 51 -18.44 11.79 17.36
C ARG A 51 -19.65 11.07 17.94
N PHE A 52 -19.80 11.10 19.26
CA PHE A 52 -20.96 10.52 19.91
C PHE A 52 -22.28 11.17 19.44
N VAL A 53 -22.33 12.51 19.35
CA VAL A 53 -23.49 13.23 18.80
C VAL A 53 -23.70 12.91 17.30
N GLN A 54 -22.64 12.69 16.55
CA GLN A 54 -22.73 12.30 15.16
C GLN A 54 -23.29 10.88 15.00
N GLN A 55 -22.88 9.94 15.85
CA GLN A 55 -23.46 8.59 15.91
C GLN A 55 -24.96 8.63 16.21
N LEU A 56 -25.40 9.48 17.14
CA LEU A 56 -26.84 9.64 17.44
C LEU A 56 -27.65 10.20 16.26
N LYS A 57 -27.02 10.78 15.24
CA LYS A 57 -27.69 11.22 13.99
C LYS A 57 -27.85 10.09 12.98
N ASP A 58 -27.35 8.91 13.27
CA ASP A 58 -27.59 7.73 12.42
C ASP A 58 -29.09 7.51 12.25
N PRO A 59 -29.60 7.31 11.03
CA PRO A 59 -31.04 7.15 10.75
C PRO A 59 -31.69 6.06 11.59
N MET A 60 -30.95 4.99 11.90
CA MET A 60 -31.45 3.87 12.69
C MET A 60 -31.63 4.25 14.16
N LEU A 61 -30.61 4.90 14.76
CA LEU A 61 -30.71 5.37 16.14
C LEU A 61 -31.83 6.41 16.29
N LEU A 62 -32.07 7.21 15.25
CA LEU A 62 -33.23 8.13 15.22
C LEU A 62 -34.56 7.39 15.19
N ILE A 63 -34.69 6.30 14.42
CA ILE A 63 -35.89 5.45 14.41
C ILE A 63 -36.11 4.83 15.78
N LEU A 64 -35.05 4.32 16.42
CA LEU A 64 -35.15 3.76 17.78
C LEU A 64 -35.53 4.81 18.84
N LEU A 65 -34.95 6.01 18.74
CA LEU A 65 -35.35 7.12 19.62
C LEU A 65 -36.78 7.53 19.40
N ALA A 66 -37.28 7.50 18.16
CA ALA A 66 -38.70 7.73 17.86
C ALA A 66 -39.57 6.61 18.42
N ALA A 67 -39.17 5.34 18.31
CA ALA A 67 -39.86 4.20 18.91
C ALA A 67 -39.88 4.32 20.43
N ALA A 68 -38.77 4.65 21.08
CA ALA A 68 -38.72 4.90 22.53
C ALA A 68 -39.65 6.03 22.96
N ALA A 69 -39.76 7.11 22.18
CA ALA A 69 -40.68 8.20 22.45
C ALA A 69 -42.14 7.76 22.30
N VAL A 70 -42.46 6.97 21.27
CA VAL A 70 -43.81 6.41 21.09
C VAL A 70 -44.15 5.44 22.22
N SER A 71 -43.27 4.49 22.56
CA SER A 71 -43.46 3.56 23.68
C SER A 71 -43.61 4.31 25.01
N ALA A 72 -42.84 5.38 25.25
CA ALA A 72 -42.98 6.22 26.43
C ALA A 72 -44.36 6.88 26.53
N VAL A 73 -44.87 7.39 25.41
CA VAL A 73 -46.25 7.97 25.37
C VAL A 73 -47.31 6.92 25.63
N THR A 74 -47.17 5.74 25.02
CA THR A 74 -48.08 4.62 25.22
C THR A 74 -48.09 4.19 26.70
N ASN A 75 -46.91 4.00 27.30
CA ASN A 75 -46.81 3.58 28.71
C ASN A 75 -47.37 4.60 29.70
N ILE A 76 -47.30 5.91 29.37
CA ILE A 76 -47.96 6.98 30.14
C ILE A 76 -49.47 6.82 30.05
N LEU A 77 -50.04 6.54 28.88
CA LEU A 77 -51.47 6.42 28.64
C LEU A 77 -52.06 5.13 29.25
N SER A 78 -51.27 4.03 29.16
CA SER A 78 -51.71 2.70 29.67
C SER A 78 -51.34 2.44 31.13
N HIS A 79 -50.61 3.37 31.80
CA HIS A 79 -50.06 3.19 33.16
C HIS A 79 -49.13 1.98 33.30
N GLU A 80 -48.39 1.65 32.25
CA GLU A 80 -47.41 0.56 32.20
C GLU A 80 -46.00 0.97 32.64
N SER A 81 -45.13 -0.01 32.78
CA SER A 81 -43.72 0.18 33.18
C SER A 81 -42.88 0.82 32.06
N PHE A 82 -41.94 1.74 32.41
CA PHE A 82 -40.98 2.32 31.49
C PHE A 82 -39.77 1.42 31.16
N THR A 83 -39.85 0.16 31.57
CA THR A 83 -38.71 -0.78 31.44
C THR A 83 -38.21 -0.91 29.98
N GLU A 84 -39.16 -1.07 29.06
CA GLU A 84 -38.87 -1.19 27.62
C GLU A 84 -38.18 0.07 27.08
N VAL A 85 -38.69 1.25 27.42
CA VAL A 85 -38.12 2.55 27.01
C VAL A 85 -36.69 2.69 27.53
N ILE A 86 -36.46 2.31 28.81
CA ILE A 86 -35.09 2.38 29.41
C ILE A 86 -34.15 1.46 28.68
N ILE A 87 -34.60 0.26 28.30
CA ILE A 87 -33.76 -0.70 27.58
C ILE A 87 -33.43 -0.18 26.19
N ILE A 88 -34.38 0.33 25.41
CA ILE A 88 -34.14 0.92 24.11
C ILE A 88 -33.09 2.03 24.22
N LEU A 89 -33.27 2.93 25.20
CA LEU A 89 -32.29 4.03 25.42
C LEU A 89 -30.91 3.53 25.84
N LEU A 90 -30.83 2.49 26.67
CA LEU A 90 -29.57 1.85 27.06
C LEU A 90 -28.86 1.25 25.86
N VAL A 91 -29.57 0.57 24.98
CA VAL A 91 -29.02 -0.06 23.79
C VAL A 91 -28.58 1.01 22.78
N VAL A 92 -29.37 2.09 22.59
CA VAL A 92 -28.97 3.26 21.78
C VAL A 92 -27.67 3.86 22.30
N LEU A 93 -27.55 4.02 23.63
CA LEU A 93 -26.32 4.53 24.25
C LEU A 93 -25.15 3.59 24.02
N LEU A 94 -25.33 2.29 24.20
CA LEU A 94 -24.29 1.27 24.02
C LEU A 94 -23.82 1.24 22.57
N ASN A 95 -24.75 1.28 21.61
CA ASN A 95 -24.43 1.31 20.19
C ASN A 95 -23.63 2.57 19.81
N ALA A 96 -24.08 3.74 20.26
CA ALA A 96 -23.35 4.99 20.00
C ALA A 96 -21.94 4.99 20.60
N VAL A 97 -21.77 4.45 21.81
CA VAL A 97 -20.44 4.31 22.44
C VAL A 97 -19.56 3.32 21.67
N LEU A 98 -20.12 2.17 21.28
CA LEU A 98 -19.38 1.17 20.50
C LEU A 98 -18.94 1.74 19.13
N GLY A 99 -19.82 2.46 18.46
CA GLY A 99 -19.51 3.15 17.19
C GLY A 99 -18.34 4.13 17.35
N VAL A 100 -18.36 4.97 18.39
CA VAL A 100 -17.26 5.91 18.69
C VAL A 100 -15.94 5.18 18.95
N VAL A 101 -15.96 4.07 19.71
CA VAL A 101 -14.76 3.28 20.01
C VAL A 101 -14.19 2.65 18.73
N GLN A 102 -15.05 2.08 17.89
CA GLN A 102 -14.63 1.47 16.62
C GLN A 102 -14.06 2.51 15.66
N GLU A 103 -14.73 3.64 15.48
CA GLU A 103 -14.26 4.76 14.62
C GLU A 103 -12.91 5.31 15.10
N SER A 104 -12.77 5.53 16.42
CA SER A 104 -11.53 6.02 17.01
C SER A 104 -10.35 5.05 16.82
N LYS A 105 -10.59 3.73 16.90
CA LYS A 105 -9.55 2.73 16.62
C LYS A 105 -9.16 2.68 15.15
N ALA A 106 -10.10 2.81 14.24
CA ALA A 106 -9.84 2.87 12.81
C ALA A 106 -9.00 4.09 12.44
N GLU A 107 -9.34 5.27 12.98
CA GLU A 107 -8.60 6.51 12.74
C GLU A 107 -7.18 6.47 13.35
N ALA A 108 -7.03 5.97 14.58
CA ALA A 108 -5.71 5.82 15.20
C ALA A 108 -4.77 4.91 14.39
N ALA A 109 -5.31 3.86 13.76
CA ALA A 109 -4.53 2.98 12.90
C ALA A 109 -4.10 3.68 11.58
N ILE A 110 -4.95 4.54 11.01
CA ILE A 110 -4.62 5.36 9.83
C ILE A 110 -3.54 6.39 10.19
N GLU A 111 -3.65 7.05 11.34
CA GLU A 111 -2.67 8.04 11.82
C GLU A 111 -1.28 7.41 12.05
N ALA A 112 -1.23 6.21 12.63
CA ALA A 112 0.02 5.48 12.82
C ALA A 112 0.75 5.20 11.49
N LEU A 113 0.01 5.01 10.39
CA LEU A 113 0.58 4.82 9.05
C LEU A 113 1.17 6.11 8.47
N GLN A 114 0.51 7.25 8.67
CA GLN A 114 0.99 8.54 8.20
C GLN A 114 2.33 8.92 8.85
N THR A 115 2.52 8.56 10.12
CA THR A 115 3.79 8.80 10.83
C THR A 115 4.95 7.95 10.32
N MET A 116 4.71 6.79 9.74
CA MET A 116 5.75 5.92 9.17
C MET A 116 6.33 6.43 7.84
N THR A 117 5.69 7.40 7.21
CA THR A 117 6.09 8.01 5.92
C THR A 117 6.53 9.46 6.06
N ALA A 118 6.99 9.88 7.25
CA ALA A 118 7.42 11.25 7.50
C ALA A 118 8.54 11.66 6.52
N ALA A 119 8.31 12.75 5.79
CA ALA A 119 9.30 13.31 4.88
C ALA A 119 10.52 13.80 5.67
N THR A 120 11.72 13.54 5.17
CA THR A 120 12.99 14.00 5.73
C THR A 120 13.65 15.02 4.82
N CYS A 121 14.52 15.87 5.39
CA CYS A 121 15.30 16.84 4.64
C CYS A 121 16.71 16.97 5.21
N LYS A 122 17.64 17.45 4.39
CA LYS A 122 19.04 17.73 4.77
C LYS A 122 19.16 19.19 5.19
N VAL A 123 19.59 19.47 6.41
CA VAL A 123 19.67 20.81 6.99
C VAL A 123 21.06 21.05 7.52
N LEU A 124 21.56 22.29 7.40
CA LEU A 124 22.76 22.75 8.08
C LEU A 124 22.38 23.33 9.44
N ARG A 125 22.90 22.73 10.52
CA ARG A 125 22.83 23.28 11.89
C ARG A 125 24.20 23.18 12.53
N ASP A 126 24.59 24.24 13.20
CA ASP A 126 25.94 24.37 13.80
C ASP A 126 27.08 24.09 12.79
N GLY A 127 26.87 24.41 11.51
CA GLY A 127 27.81 24.15 10.42
C GLY A 127 27.94 22.70 9.97
N GLN A 128 27.12 21.79 10.54
CA GLN A 128 27.10 20.38 10.19
C GLN A 128 25.82 20.01 9.42
N GLN A 129 25.94 19.13 8.44
CA GLN A 129 24.79 18.59 7.73
C GLN A 129 24.11 17.52 8.58
N VAL A 130 22.82 17.72 8.85
CA VAL A 130 21.98 16.80 9.61
C VAL A 130 20.76 16.44 8.76
N THR A 131 20.44 15.14 8.68
CA THR A 131 19.16 14.69 8.11
C THR A 131 18.13 14.62 9.22
N MET A 132 16.99 15.27 9.02
CA MET A 132 15.91 15.34 10.02
C MET A 132 14.55 15.32 9.36
N GLU A 133 13.51 15.07 10.16
CA GLU A 133 12.13 15.14 9.68
C GLU A 133 11.78 16.58 9.27
N SER A 134 11.18 16.74 8.09
CA SER A 134 10.79 18.04 7.55
C SER A 134 9.82 18.82 8.44
N ARG A 135 9.06 18.13 9.30
CA ARG A 135 8.15 18.78 10.28
C ARG A 135 8.87 19.59 11.34
N LEU A 136 10.16 19.33 11.59
CA LEU A 136 10.96 20.01 12.60
C LEU A 136 11.72 21.23 12.05
N LEU A 137 11.47 21.60 10.79
CA LEU A 137 12.02 22.82 10.18
C LEU A 137 11.41 24.06 10.79
N VAL A 138 12.26 25.07 10.94
CA VAL A 138 11.87 26.40 11.45
C VAL A 138 12.37 27.50 10.52
N PRO A 139 11.73 28.69 10.52
CA PRO A 139 12.24 29.84 9.79
C PRO A 139 13.67 30.15 10.23
N GLY A 140 14.59 30.28 9.24
CA GLY A 140 16.02 30.51 9.46
C GLY A 140 16.90 29.26 9.33
N ASP A 141 16.32 28.02 9.22
CA ASP A 141 17.08 26.83 8.88
C ASP A 141 17.63 26.94 7.44
N VAL A 142 18.84 26.42 7.23
CA VAL A 142 19.46 26.34 5.90
C VAL A 142 19.31 24.92 5.37
N VAL A 143 18.48 24.75 4.35
CA VAL A 143 18.17 23.44 3.72
C VAL A 143 19.05 23.24 2.49
N LEU A 144 19.60 22.04 2.36
CA LEU A 144 20.30 21.56 1.17
C LEU A 144 19.30 20.89 0.23
N LEU A 145 19.32 21.26 -1.04
CA LEU A 145 18.43 20.74 -2.08
C LEU A 145 19.25 20.14 -3.22
N GLU A 146 18.87 18.93 -3.62
CA GLU A 146 19.45 18.20 -4.75
C GLU A 146 18.34 17.69 -5.69
N ALA A 147 18.69 17.37 -6.93
CA ALA A 147 17.71 16.78 -7.85
C ALA A 147 17.10 15.51 -7.27
N GLY A 148 15.78 15.48 -7.20
CA GLY A 148 14.98 14.41 -6.57
C GLY A 148 14.40 14.78 -5.22
N ASP A 149 14.86 15.85 -4.59
CA ASP A 149 14.33 16.31 -3.31
C ASP A 149 13.01 17.07 -3.49
N ALA A 150 12.07 16.88 -2.56
CA ALA A 150 10.93 17.76 -2.41
C ALA A 150 11.34 19.00 -1.58
N VAL A 151 10.85 20.17 -1.96
CA VAL A 151 11.05 21.40 -1.20
C VAL A 151 10.19 21.34 0.06
N PRO A 152 10.80 21.31 1.28
CA PRO A 152 10.07 20.97 2.48
C PRO A 152 9.35 22.17 3.15
N ALA A 153 9.71 23.39 2.76
CA ALA A 153 9.14 24.63 3.28
C ALA A 153 9.38 25.76 2.28
N ASP A 154 8.76 26.92 2.45
CA ASP A 154 9.07 28.08 1.62
C ASP A 154 10.43 28.68 2.01
N GLY A 155 11.24 29.00 1.02
CA GLY A 155 12.59 29.48 1.28
C GLY A 155 13.16 30.40 0.21
N ARG A 156 14.13 31.24 0.63
CA ARG A 156 14.95 32.09 -0.25
C ARG A 156 16.19 31.32 -0.66
N ILE A 157 16.45 31.28 -1.97
CA ILE A 157 17.62 30.57 -2.53
C ILE A 157 18.89 31.38 -2.21
N LEU A 158 19.84 30.73 -1.57
CA LEU A 158 21.15 31.23 -1.22
C LEU A 158 22.21 30.88 -2.26
N GLU A 159 22.14 29.66 -2.77
CA GLU A 159 23.07 29.10 -3.77
C GLU A 159 22.30 28.27 -4.79
N SER A 160 22.65 28.37 -6.05
CA SER A 160 22.07 27.58 -7.14
C SER A 160 23.17 27.15 -8.10
N ALA A 161 23.37 25.82 -8.25
CA ALA A 161 24.21 25.21 -9.26
C ALA A 161 23.32 24.57 -10.32
N SER A 162 22.88 25.37 -11.29
CA SER A 162 21.96 24.97 -12.37
C SER A 162 20.63 24.38 -11.86
N MET A 163 20.18 24.78 -10.67
CA MET A 163 18.99 24.21 -10.04
C MET A 163 17.72 24.59 -10.80
N LYS A 164 16.87 23.58 -11.08
CA LYS A 164 15.54 23.75 -11.65
C LYS A 164 14.52 23.09 -10.76
N ILE A 165 13.43 23.80 -10.49
CA ILE A 165 12.34 23.38 -9.63
C ILE A 165 11.05 23.32 -10.45
N GLU A 166 10.32 22.21 -10.33
CA GLU A 166 8.94 22.06 -10.85
C GLU A 166 7.96 22.58 -9.80
N GLU A 167 7.22 23.62 -10.18
CA GLU A 167 6.29 24.34 -9.29
C GLU A 167 4.82 24.19 -9.75
N ALA A 168 4.53 23.15 -10.54
CA ALA A 168 3.21 22.92 -11.13
C ALA A 168 2.05 22.92 -10.11
N ALA A 169 2.29 22.42 -8.90
CA ALA A 169 1.30 22.37 -7.83
C ALA A 169 0.82 23.76 -7.38
N LEU A 170 1.64 24.80 -7.59
CA LEU A 170 1.37 26.17 -7.16
C LEU A 170 1.06 27.10 -8.34
N THR A 171 1.73 26.89 -9.47
CA THR A 171 1.64 27.78 -10.64
C THR A 171 0.74 27.23 -11.74
N GLY A 172 0.46 25.92 -11.74
CA GLY A 172 -0.22 25.23 -12.84
C GLY A 172 0.66 24.95 -14.06
N GLU A 173 1.92 25.40 -14.07
CA GLU A 173 2.86 25.22 -15.20
C GLU A 173 3.80 24.05 -14.94
N SER A 174 3.80 23.05 -15.81
CA SER A 174 4.62 21.85 -15.67
C SER A 174 6.07 22.00 -16.14
N VAL A 175 6.44 23.17 -16.67
CA VAL A 175 7.82 23.42 -17.13
C VAL A 175 8.71 23.80 -15.95
N PRO A 176 9.83 23.07 -15.70
CA PRO A 176 10.72 23.38 -14.59
C PRO A 176 11.35 24.78 -14.69
N VAL A 177 11.27 25.53 -13.60
CA VAL A 177 11.77 26.91 -13.51
C VAL A 177 13.23 26.91 -13.07
N SER A 178 14.11 27.55 -13.83
CA SER A 178 15.51 27.78 -13.44
C SER A 178 15.57 28.77 -12.28
N LYS A 179 16.31 28.43 -11.23
CA LYS A 179 16.44 29.23 -10.01
C LYS A 179 17.77 29.96 -9.94
N PHE A 180 17.73 31.19 -9.44
CA PHE A 180 18.90 32.03 -9.23
C PHE A 180 18.86 32.76 -7.88
N THR A 181 19.91 33.53 -7.56
CA THR A 181 20.11 34.11 -6.21
C THR A 181 19.92 35.61 -6.15
N GLU A 182 19.85 36.31 -7.28
CA GLU A 182 19.73 37.76 -7.37
C GLU A 182 18.38 38.24 -6.84
N PRO A 183 18.33 39.45 -6.21
CA PRO A 183 17.07 40.04 -5.78
C PRO A 183 16.23 40.45 -6.99
N LEU A 184 14.92 40.28 -6.90
CA LEU A 184 13.98 40.69 -7.93
C LEU A 184 13.56 42.15 -7.80
N ALA A 185 13.45 42.84 -8.94
CA ALA A 185 12.94 44.20 -8.99
C ALA A 185 11.40 44.19 -9.06
N GLY A 186 10.75 44.92 -8.15
CA GLY A 186 9.30 45.09 -8.13
C GLY A 186 8.63 44.63 -6.84
N GLU A 187 7.67 45.40 -6.33
CA GLU A 187 6.96 45.11 -5.08
C GLU A 187 5.90 44.01 -5.22
N GLN A 188 5.39 43.76 -6.44
CA GLN A 188 4.37 42.77 -6.75
C GLN A 188 4.81 41.84 -7.91
N VAL A 189 5.60 40.82 -7.60
CA VAL A 189 6.02 39.79 -8.55
C VAL A 189 5.08 38.60 -8.40
N SER A 190 4.56 38.08 -9.51
CA SER A 190 3.68 36.87 -9.49
C SER A 190 4.44 35.66 -8.93
N LEU A 191 3.72 34.68 -8.37
CA LEU A 191 4.34 33.52 -7.69
C LEU A 191 5.32 32.78 -8.61
N GLY A 192 4.90 32.46 -9.83
CA GLY A 192 5.71 31.74 -10.82
C GLY A 192 6.95 32.51 -11.32
N ASP A 193 6.97 33.84 -11.18
CA ASP A 193 8.09 34.70 -11.57
C ASP A 193 9.13 34.93 -10.45
N ARG A 194 8.85 34.45 -9.23
CA ARG A 194 9.79 34.57 -8.09
C ARG A 194 10.88 33.52 -8.17
N LYS A 195 11.72 33.62 -9.19
CA LYS A 195 12.76 32.63 -9.50
C LYS A 195 13.87 32.49 -8.49
N ASN A 196 13.93 33.35 -7.50
CA ASN A 196 14.86 33.29 -6.38
C ASN A 196 14.27 32.72 -5.09
N MET A 197 13.04 32.20 -5.17
CA MET A 197 12.35 31.51 -4.07
C MET A 197 12.14 30.04 -4.44
N ALA A 198 11.99 29.18 -3.43
CA ALA A 198 11.53 27.82 -3.55
C ALA A 198 10.33 27.64 -2.61
N TYR A 199 9.35 26.86 -3.02
CA TYR A 199 8.05 26.73 -2.34
C TYR A 199 7.77 25.31 -1.91
N MET A 200 7.16 25.17 -0.73
CA MET A 200 6.73 23.89 -0.17
C MET A 200 5.87 23.11 -1.18
N GLY A 201 6.15 21.81 -1.31
CA GLY A 201 5.43 20.92 -2.20
C GLY A 201 5.88 20.93 -3.66
N SER A 202 6.88 21.75 -4.00
CA SER A 202 7.58 21.74 -5.29
C SER A 202 8.68 20.67 -5.31
N ALA A 203 9.16 20.29 -6.49
CA ALA A 203 10.18 19.26 -6.66
C ALA A 203 11.43 19.80 -7.37
N VAL A 204 12.62 19.48 -6.84
CA VAL A 204 13.89 19.78 -7.52
C VAL A 204 14.13 18.74 -8.59
N VAL A 205 14.07 19.12 -9.87
CA VAL A 205 14.22 18.17 -11.00
C VAL A 205 15.62 18.16 -11.61
N TYR A 206 16.42 19.20 -11.34
CA TYR A 206 17.78 19.27 -11.87
C TYR A 206 18.68 20.17 -11.00
N GLY A 207 19.98 19.82 -10.92
CA GLY A 207 20.99 20.60 -10.22
C GLY A 207 20.91 20.46 -8.70
N ARG A 208 21.56 21.40 -8.00
CA ARG A 208 21.59 21.47 -6.54
C ARG A 208 21.65 22.92 -6.07
N GLY A 209 21.27 23.14 -4.80
CA GLY A 209 21.33 24.47 -4.22
C GLY A 209 21.16 24.46 -2.71
N ARG A 210 21.17 25.66 -2.13
CA ARG A 210 20.86 25.90 -0.73
C ARG A 210 19.79 26.97 -0.62
N MET A 211 18.87 26.79 0.30
CA MET A 211 17.87 27.80 0.63
C MET A 211 17.83 28.05 2.13
N VAL A 212 17.46 29.27 2.54
CA VAL A 212 17.06 29.55 3.92
C VAL A 212 15.55 29.53 4.02
N VAL A 213 15.02 28.83 4.99
CA VAL A 213 13.58 28.73 5.28
C VAL A 213 13.04 30.08 5.71
N THR A 214 12.03 30.58 5.02
CA THR A 214 11.37 31.87 5.29
C THR A 214 10.00 31.71 5.92
N ALA A 215 9.27 30.64 5.56
CA ALA A 215 7.96 30.31 6.11
C ALA A 215 7.76 28.80 6.23
N THR A 216 7.00 28.39 7.24
CA THR A 216 6.70 26.98 7.55
C THR A 216 5.21 26.76 7.74
N GLY A 217 4.74 25.54 7.55
CA GLY A 217 3.36 25.12 7.81
C GLY A 217 2.31 25.96 7.09
N MET A 218 1.36 26.50 7.83
CA MET A 218 0.25 27.28 7.29
C MET A 218 0.67 28.67 6.77
N ASP A 219 1.87 29.14 7.10
CA ASP A 219 2.39 30.42 6.62
C ASP A 219 3.02 30.31 5.24
N THR A 220 3.26 29.09 4.73
CA THR A 220 3.72 28.83 3.35
C THR A 220 2.67 29.18 2.31
N GLU A 221 3.07 29.39 1.04
CA GLU A 221 2.11 29.60 -0.04
C GLU A 221 1.17 28.39 -0.20
N MET A 222 1.68 27.17 -0.07
CA MET A 222 0.86 25.94 -0.04
C MET A 222 -0.08 25.94 1.19
N GLY A 223 0.37 26.38 2.35
CA GLY A 223 -0.44 26.47 3.57
C GLY A 223 -1.62 27.42 3.42
N LYS A 224 -1.43 28.55 2.74
CA LYS A 224 -2.50 29.53 2.45
C LYS A 224 -3.56 28.92 1.54
N ILE A 225 -3.15 28.11 0.53
CA ILE A 225 -4.07 27.37 -0.37
C ILE A 225 -4.80 26.27 0.41
N ALA A 226 -4.07 25.50 1.21
CA ALA A 226 -4.63 24.43 2.03
C ALA A 226 -5.67 24.93 3.03
N GLY A 227 -5.47 26.12 3.60
CA GLY A 227 -6.45 26.76 4.49
C GLY A 227 -7.80 27.05 3.84
N VAL A 228 -7.84 27.25 2.52
CA VAL A 228 -9.07 27.43 1.74
C VAL A 228 -9.69 26.07 1.36
N LEU A 229 -8.86 25.02 1.18
CA LEU A 229 -9.27 23.69 0.74
C LEU A 229 -9.53 22.70 1.88
N ALA A 230 -9.29 23.05 3.13
CA ALA A 230 -9.42 22.18 4.32
C ALA A 230 -10.83 21.60 4.58
N GLN A 231 -11.78 21.79 3.67
CA GLN A 231 -13.13 21.21 3.70
C GLN A 231 -13.30 20.05 2.71
N THR A 232 -12.22 19.55 2.09
CA THR A 232 -12.33 18.44 1.14
C THR A 232 -12.49 17.14 1.93
N GLU A 233 -13.62 16.48 1.75
CA GLU A 233 -13.95 15.16 2.32
C GLU A 233 -12.88 14.12 1.93
N GLN A 234 -12.62 13.19 2.84
CA GLN A 234 -11.73 12.04 2.55
C GLN A 234 -12.32 11.23 1.39
N GLU A 235 -11.50 10.88 0.41
CA GLU A 235 -11.93 10.06 -0.73
C GLU A 235 -12.35 8.66 -0.25
N GLU A 236 -13.63 8.32 -0.44
CA GLU A 236 -14.13 6.95 -0.20
C GLU A 236 -13.52 5.97 -1.21
N THR A 237 -13.19 4.77 -0.74
CA THR A 237 -12.75 3.68 -1.62
C THR A 237 -13.88 3.25 -2.57
N PRO A 238 -13.57 2.67 -3.75
CA PRO A 238 -14.59 2.13 -4.66
C PRO A 238 -15.52 1.14 -3.96
N LEU A 239 -14.99 0.31 -3.07
CA LEU A 239 -15.77 -0.63 -2.26
C LEU A 239 -16.70 0.10 -1.30
N GLN A 240 -16.22 1.13 -0.59
CA GLN A 240 -17.06 1.92 0.30
C GLN A 240 -18.21 2.59 -0.46
N ARG A 241 -17.95 3.19 -1.63
CA ARG A 241 -19.01 3.76 -2.50
C ARG A 241 -20.04 2.71 -2.93
N LYS A 242 -19.58 1.51 -3.36
CA LYS A 242 -20.48 0.40 -3.73
C LYS A 242 -21.32 -0.06 -2.52
N LEU A 243 -20.74 -0.07 -1.31
CA LEU A 243 -21.45 -0.41 -0.08
C LEU A 243 -22.47 0.65 0.34
N THR A 244 -22.14 1.93 0.19
CA THR A 244 -23.05 3.05 0.45
C THR A 244 -24.25 3.00 -0.51
N GLN A 245 -24.01 2.74 -1.81
CA GLN A 245 -25.08 2.54 -2.80
C GLN A 245 -25.96 1.33 -2.47
N LEU A 246 -25.35 0.22 -2.10
CA LEU A 246 -26.08 -0.98 -1.67
C LEU A 246 -26.93 -0.70 -0.43
N GLY A 247 -26.35 -0.01 0.58
CA GLY A 247 -27.07 0.42 1.77
C GLY A 247 -28.30 1.26 1.45
N SER A 248 -28.16 2.26 0.59
CA SER A 248 -29.28 3.09 0.15
C SER A 248 -30.37 2.28 -0.57
N THR A 249 -29.99 1.33 -1.42
CA THR A 249 -30.94 0.47 -2.14
C THR A 249 -31.69 -0.46 -1.17
N LEU A 250 -30.96 -1.09 -0.24
CA LEU A 250 -31.59 -1.93 0.79
C LEU A 250 -32.51 -1.12 1.70
N SER A 251 -32.10 0.06 2.15
CA SER A 251 -32.94 0.92 3.00
C SER A 251 -34.24 1.32 2.31
N LYS A 252 -34.22 1.62 1.00
CA LYS A 252 -35.43 1.91 0.23
C LYS A 252 -36.36 0.70 0.12
N MET A 253 -35.78 -0.50 -0.11
CA MET A 253 -36.55 -1.74 -0.18
C MET A 253 -37.21 -2.06 1.16
N VAL A 254 -36.46 -1.92 2.25
CA VAL A 254 -36.94 -2.11 3.61
C VAL A 254 -38.07 -1.14 3.97
N LEU A 255 -37.88 0.13 3.66
CA LEU A 255 -38.93 1.13 3.89
C LEU A 255 -40.22 0.75 3.15
N ALA A 256 -40.12 0.26 1.91
CA ALA A 256 -41.27 -0.21 1.15
C ALA A 256 -41.96 -1.42 1.83
N ILE A 257 -41.18 -2.37 2.37
CA ILE A 257 -41.69 -3.53 3.12
C ILE A 257 -42.33 -3.08 4.44
N CYS A 258 -41.74 -2.18 5.19
CA CYS A 258 -42.30 -1.64 6.43
C CYS A 258 -43.66 -0.95 6.19
N VAL A 259 -43.74 -0.12 5.15
CA VAL A 259 -45.00 0.54 4.75
C VAL A 259 -46.04 -0.51 4.33
N PHE A 260 -45.64 -1.51 3.57
CA PHE A 260 -46.54 -2.61 3.16
C PHE A 260 -47.07 -3.36 4.40
N ILE A 261 -46.23 -3.78 5.34
CA ILE A 261 -46.62 -4.48 6.57
C ILE A 261 -47.53 -3.58 7.42
N PHE A 262 -47.12 -2.32 7.63
CA PHE A 262 -47.92 -1.37 8.38
C PHE A 262 -49.34 -1.25 7.83
N VAL A 263 -49.49 -1.11 6.52
CA VAL A 263 -50.80 -1.04 5.85
C VAL A 263 -51.54 -2.39 5.92
N PHE A 264 -50.85 -3.50 5.72
CA PHE A 264 -51.42 -4.85 5.75
C PHE A 264 -52.00 -5.19 7.14
N ASP A 265 -51.19 -4.99 8.19
CA ASP A 265 -51.64 -5.28 9.57
C ASP A 265 -52.81 -4.39 9.99
N LEU A 266 -52.78 -3.12 9.60
CA LEU A 266 -53.89 -2.20 9.86
C LEU A 266 -55.19 -2.66 9.17
N LEU A 267 -55.08 -3.20 7.94
CA LEU A 267 -56.23 -3.78 7.22
C LEU A 267 -56.75 -5.07 7.86
N VAL A 268 -55.83 -5.91 8.35
CA VAL A 268 -56.17 -7.18 9.01
C VAL A 268 -56.78 -6.95 10.41
N ALA A 269 -56.29 -5.96 11.15
CA ALA A 269 -56.83 -5.59 12.48
C ALA A 269 -58.30 -5.11 12.43
N GLY A 270 -58.74 -4.60 11.28
CA GLY A 270 -60.14 -4.21 11.04
C GLY A 270 -60.68 -3.10 11.94
N SER A 271 -59.87 -2.53 12.82
CA SER A 271 -60.20 -1.45 13.76
C SER A 271 -59.07 -0.39 13.75
N LEU A 272 -59.42 0.85 13.54
CA LEU A 272 -58.49 1.98 13.64
C LEU A 272 -58.50 2.57 15.05
N THR A 273 -58.16 1.72 16.04
CA THR A 273 -57.92 2.19 17.42
C THR A 273 -56.50 2.68 17.55
N LEU A 274 -56.25 3.61 18.48
CA LEU A 274 -54.90 4.12 18.74
C LEU A 274 -53.97 2.98 19.13
N GLU A 275 -54.45 2.01 19.88
CA GLU A 275 -53.71 0.83 20.34
C GLU A 275 -53.26 -0.04 19.14
N SER A 276 -54.16 -0.39 18.22
CA SER A 276 -53.81 -1.20 17.04
C SER A 276 -52.83 -0.47 16.09
N VAL A 277 -52.94 0.87 15.97
CA VAL A 277 -52.01 1.66 15.19
C VAL A 277 -50.62 1.64 15.83
N LEU A 278 -50.51 1.72 17.16
CA LEU A 278 -49.26 1.70 17.89
C LEU A 278 -48.58 0.33 17.83
N GLU A 279 -49.35 -0.75 18.02
CA GLU A 279 -48.80 -2.12 17.87
C GLU A 279 -48.28 -2.39 16.48
N THR A 280 -49.05 -2.06 15.46
CA THR A 280 -48.64 -2.19 14.06
C THR A 280 -47.41 -1.33 13.75
N PHE A 281 -47.31 -0.13 14.32
CA PHE A 281 -46.12 0.72 14.20
C PHE A 281 -44.92 0.06 14.84
N MET A 282 -45.02 -0.56 15.98
CA MET A 282 -43.92 -1.28 16.66
C MET A 282 -43.44 -2.48 15.84
N VAL A 283 -44.34 -3.21 15.17
CA VAL A 283 -43.95 -4.28 14.22
C VAL A 283 -43.18 -3.71 13.03
N ALA A 284 -43.64 -2.59 12.45
CA ALA A 284 -42.92 -1.93 11.36
C ALA A 284 -41.55 -1.41 11.80
N VAL A 285 -41.42 -0.91 13.03
CA VAL A 285 -40.12 -0.52 13.62
C VAL A 285 -39.21 -1.73 13.83
N SER A 286 -39.74 -2.86 14.34
CA SER A 286 -38.97 -4.11 14.47
C SER A 286 -38.38 -4.53 13.14
N LEU A 287 -39.18 -4.50 12.08
CA LEU A 287 -38.75 -4.83 10.73
C LEU A 287 -37.70 -3.84 10.21
N ALA A 288 -37.87 -2.53 10.49
CA ALA A 288 -36.89 -1.51 10.10
C ALA A 288 -35.56 -1.74 10.81
N VAL A 289 -35.56 -2.08 12.09
CA VAL A 289 -34.35 -2.44 12.89
C VAL A 289 -33.65 -3.67 12.32
N ALA A 290 -34.38 -4.75 12.08
CA ALA A 290 -33.87 -6.01 11.53
C ALA A 290 -33.20 -5.82 10.17
N ALA A 291 -33.67 -4.86 9.39
CA ALA A 291 -33.29 -4.72 8.02
C ALA A 291 -32.08 -3.83 7.74
N ILE A 292 -31.65 -3.04 8.70
CA ILE A 292 -30.52 -2.13 8.55
C ILE A 292 -29.27 -2.80 9.13
N PRO A 293 -28.36 -3.33 8.30
CA PRO A 293 -27.15 -3.96 8.79
C PRO A 293 -26.22 -2.91 9.39
N GLU A 294 -26.04 -2.97 10.69
CA GLU A 294 -25.12 -2.12 11.43
C GLU A 294 -23.66 -2.46 11.14
N GLY A 295 -22.77 -1.50 11.32
CA GLY A 295 -21.34 -1.72 11.34
C GLY A 295 -20.66 -2.08 10.02
N ARG A 296 -21.35 -2.16 8.87
CA ARG A 296 -20.73 -2.56 7.58
C ARG A 296 -19.55 -1.66 7.18
N ALA A 297 -19.73 -0.35 7.20
CA ALA A 297 -18.67 0.59 6.88
C ALA A 297 -17.52 0.50 7.87
N THR A 298 -17.84 0.37 9.15
CA THR A 298 -16.88 0.23 10.24
C THR A 298 -16.09 -1.07 10.13
N VAL A 299 -16.73 -2.21 9.86
CA VAL A 299 -16.05 -3.50 9.66
C VAL A 299 -15.06 -3.40 8.50
N VAL A 300 -15.48 -2.83 7.37
CA VAL A 300 -14.59 -2.64 6.20
C VAL A 300 -13.41 -1.75 6.55
N THR A 301 -13.62 -0.62 7.20
CA THR A 301 -12.56 0.31 7.59
C THR A 301 -11.57 -0.34 8.57
N VAL A 302 -12.06 -1.07 9.57
CA VAL A 302 -11.22 -1.79 10.53
C VAL A 302 -10.40 -2.89 9.84
N VAL A 303 -11.02 -3.66 8.95
CA VAL A 303 -10.33 -4.74 8.20
C VAL A 303 -9.27 -4.17 7.27
N LEU A 304 -9.57 -3.07 6.56
CA LEU A 304 -8.59 -2.36 5.72
C LEU A 304 -7.43 -1.85 6.57
N SER A 305 -7.70 -1.20 7.70
CA SER A 305 -6.70 -0.63 8.59
C SER A 305 -5.73 -1.69 9.15
N ILE A 306 -6.28 -2.83 9.62
CA ILE A 306 -5.47 -3.97 10.08
C ILE A 306 -4.64 -4.55 8.93
N GLY A 307 -5.24 -4.66 7.74
CA GLY A 307 -4.57 -5.15 6.56
C GLY A 307 -3.39 -4.27 6.14
N VAL A 308 -3.58 -2.96 6.14
CA VAL A 308 -2.53 -1.99 5.82
C VAL A 308 -1.40 -2.01 6.86
N THR A 309 -1.74 -2.12 8.16
CA THR A 309 -0.72 -2.28 9.21
C THR A 309 0.13 -3.52 8.97
N LYS A 310 -0.50 -4.63 8.57
CA LYS A 310 0.21 -5.87 8.25
C LYS A 310 1.07 -5.74 6.99
N MET A 311 0.59 -5.06 5.94
CA MET A 311 1.39 -4.77 4.75
C MET A 311 2.64 -3.95 5.10
N SER A 312 2.50 -2.94 5.95
CA SER A 312 3.61 -2.12 6.42
C SER A 312 4.65 -2.93 7.20
N GLN A 313 4.22 -3.88 8.05
CA GLN A 313 5.12 -4.82 8.74
C GLN A 313 5.91 -5.72 7.78
N HIS A 314 5.44 -5.87 6.54
CA HIS A 314 6.10 -6.59 5.46
C HIS A 314 6.67 -5.64 4.39
N ASN A 315 7.15 -4.47 4.79
CA ASN A 315 7.84 -3.47 3.97
C ASN A 315 7.00 -2.82 2.86
N ALA A 316 5.71 -3.07 2.79
CA ALA A 316 4.79 -2.43 1.85
C ALA A 316 4.00 -1.33 2.57
N VAL A 317 4.49 -0.10 2.50
CA VAL A 317 3.87 1.05 3.18
C VAL A 317 2.82 1.67 2.26
N ILE A 318 1.55 1.49 2.60
CA ILE A 318 0.42 2.03 1.86
C ILE A 318 0.21 3.50 2.24
N ARG A 319 0.12 4.38 1.27
CA ARG A 319 -0.15 5.81 1.46
C ARG A 319 -1.61 6.19 1.24
N ARG A 320 -2.33 5.44 0.40
CA ARG A 320 -3.75 5.64 0.12
C ARG A 320 -4.52 4.35 0.36
N LEU A 321 -5.56 4.38 1.17
CA LEU A 321 -6.38 3.20 1.47
C LEU A 321 -7.04 2.60 0.23
N THR A 322 -7.36 3.44 -0.76
CA THR A 322 -7.93 3.01 -2.04
C THR A 322 -7.02 2.02 -2.79
N ALA A 323 -5.69 2.15 -2.63
CA ALA A 323 -4.71 1.29 -3.27
C ALA A 323 -4.80 -0.17 -2.82
N VAL A 324 -5.24 -0.45 -1.59
CA VAL A 324 -5.35 -1.83 -1.07
C VAL A 324 -6.32 -2.69 -1.88
N GLU A 325 -7.46 -2.11 -2.23
CA GLU A 325 -8.47 -2.79 -3.05
C GLU A 325 -7.94 -3.02 -4.47
N THR A 326 -7.34 -1.98 -5.05
CA THR A 326 -6.81 -2.00 -6.42
C THR A 326 -5.64 -2.97 -6.54
N LEU A 327 -4.75 -3.07 -5.50
CA LEU A 327 -3.69 -4.07 -5.41
C LEU A 327 -4.20 -5.49 -5.58
N GLY A 328 -5.31 -5.83 -4.91
CA GLY A 328 -5.94 -7.14 -5.05
C GLY A 328 -6.46 -7.47 -6.45
N CYS A 329 -6.67 -6.45 -7.29
CA CYS A 329 -7.12 -6.56 -8.68
C CYS A 329 -5.99 -6.49 -9.70
N THR A 330 -4.73 -6.30 -9.28
CA THR A 330 -3.58 -6.11 -10.18
C THR A 330 -3.44 -7.25 -11.18
N GLN A 331 -3.36 -6.89 -12.46
CA GLN A 331 -3.23 -7.80 -13.60
C GLN A 331 -1.87 -7.67 -14.26
N VAL A 332 -1.26 -6.47 -14.23
CA VAL A 332 0.04 -6.18 -14.82
C VAL A 332 0.90 -5.44 -13.80
N ILE A 333 2.14 -5.87 -13.64
CA ILE A 333 3.14 -5.15 -12.84
C ILE A 333 4.26 -4.71 -13.78
N CYS A 334 4.30 -3.43 -14.11
CA CYS A 334 5.37 -2.78 -14.84
C CYS A 334 6.47 -2.40 -13.85
N SER A 335 7.62 -3.04 -13.95
CA SER A 335 8.75 -2.82 -13.04
C SER A 335 9.93 -2.22 -13.77
N ASP A 336 10.52 -1.18 -13.18
CA ASP A 336 11.88 -0.80 -13.55
C ASP A 336 12.83 -1.96 -13.19
N LYS A 337 13.90 -2.11 -13.98
CA LYS A 337 14.89 -3.15 -13.73
C LYS A 337 15.77 -2.81 -12.54
N THR A 338 16.40 -1.61 -12.59
CA THR A 338 17.46 -1.21 -11.66
C THR A 338 16.90 -0.94 -10.27
N GLY A 339 17.51 -1.50 -9.25
CA GLY A 339 17.13 -1.30 -7.86
C GLY A 339 15.87 -2.07 -7.42
N THR A 340 14.97 -2.46 -8.35
CA THR A 340 13.73 -3.19 -8.05
C THR A 340 13.88 -4.70 -8.33
N LEU A 341 14.23 -5.07 -9.56
CA LEU A 341 14.49 -6.46 -9.95
C LEU A 341 15.93 -6.86 -9.63
N THR A 342 16.84 -5.89 -9.63
CA THR A 342 18.25 -6.04 -9.34
C THR A 342 18.63 -5.33 -8.04
N GLN A 343 19.85 -5.58 -7.55
CA GLN A 343 20.30 -5.06 -6.24
C GLN A 343 20.76 -3.61 -6.27
N ASN A 344 20.81 -2.98 -7.44
CA ASN A 344 21.46 -1.66 -7.68
C ASN A 344 22.91 -1.62 -7.17
N LYS A 345 23.62 -2.72 -7.34
CA LYS A 345 24.96 -2.93 -6.83
C LYS A 345 25.77 -3.68 -7.86
N MET A 346 26.58 -2.94 -8.64
CA MET A 346 27.49 -3.59 -9.57
C MET A 346 28.40 -4.58 -8.83
N THR A 347 28.58 -5.77 -9.38
CA THR A 347 29.44 -6.83 -8.82
C THR A 347 30.22 -7.50 -9.93
N VAL A 348 31.52 -7.71 -9.72
CA VAL A 348 32.36 -8.52 -10.64
C VAL A 348 31.99 -9.98 -10.44
N VAL A 349 31.51 -10.63 -11.49
CA VAL A 349 31.03 -12.03 -11.45
C VAL A 349 31.88 -12.99 -12.28
N GLU A 350 32.67 -12.44 -13.18
CA GLU A 350 33.56 -13.22 -14.05
C GLU A 350 34.82 -12.41 -14.32
N HIS A 351 35.99 -13.04 -14.35
CA HIS A 351 37.24 -12.38 -14.68
C HIS A 351 38.19 -13.32 -15.44
N THR A 352 39.16 -12.75 -16.13
CA THR A 352 40.26 -13.49 -16.77
C THR A 352 41.59 -12.87 -16.36
N GLY A 353 42.67 -13.66 -16.39
CA GLY A 353 43.99 -13.22 -15.95
C GLY A 353 44.27 -13.52 -14.46
N PRO A 354 45.45 -13.18 -13.95
CA PRO A 354 45.88 -13.48 -12.59
C PRO A 354 45.14 -12.60 -11.59
N GLU A 355 44.31 -13.22 -10.74
CA GLU A 355 43.36 -12.57 -9.80
C GLU A 355 44.04 -11.50 -8.92
N GLY A 356 45.21 -11.80 -8.34
CA GLY A 356 45.92 -10.88 -7.47
C GLY A 356 46.41 -9.61 -8.20
N LEU A 357 46.98 -9.73 -9.42
CA LEU A 357 47.44 -8.59 -10.19
C LEU A 357 46.30 -7.80 -10.79
N LEU A 358 45.26 -8.50 -11.29
CA LEU A 358 44.04 -7.88 -11.80
C LEU A 358 43.33 -7.11 -10.68
N GLY A 359 43.16 -7.75 -9.52
CA GLY A 359 42.51 -7.12 -8.34
C GLY A 359 43.29 -5.88 -7.88
N THR A 360 44.64 -5.96 -7.81
CA THR A 360 45.49 -4.79 -7.47
C THR A 360 45.32 -3.66 -8.47
N ALA A 361 45.37 -3.96 -9.78
CA ALA A 361 45.20 -2.96 -10.83
C ALA A 361 43.85 -2.29 -10.80
N MET A 362 42.78 -3.07 -10.60
CA MET A 362 41.42 -2.55 -10.51
C MET A 362 41.15 -1.75 -9.23
N THR A 363 41.79 -2.12 -8.10
CA THR A 363 41.67 -1.44 -6.81
C THR A 363 42.44 -0.14 -6.76
N LEU A 364 43.66 -0.09 -7.29
CA LEU A 364 44.53 1.10 -7.24
C LEU A 364 44.23 2.11 -8.35
N CYS A 365 43.84 1.65 -9.55
CA CYS A 365 43.37 2.53 -10.61
C CYS A 365 41.89 2.86 -10.41
N ASN A 366 41.59 3.57 -9.29
CA ASN A 366 40.20 3.70 -8.81
C ASN A 366 40.06 4.86 -7.81
N ASP A 367 38.96 5.61 -7.90
CA ASP A 367 38.69 6.74 -7.03
C ASP A 367 37.64 6.43 -5.92
N ALA A 368 37.03 5.22 -5.92
CA ALA A 368 36.21 4.78 -4.82
C ALA A 368 37.02 4.57 -3.54
N VAL A 369 36.42 4.86 -2.39
CA VAL A 369 37.03 4.83 -1.06
C VAL A 369 36.53 3.60 -0.28
N GLU A 370 37.46 2.87 0.33
CA GLU A 370 37.15 1.82 1.29
C GLU A 370 37.14 2.41 2.70
N ASN A 371 36.00 2.33 3.38
CA ASN A 371 35.85 2.78 4.75
C ASN A 371 36.41 1.76 5.76
N PRO A 372 36.74 2.19 7.00
CA PRO A 372 37.26 1.28 8.04
C PRO A 372 36.33 0.13 8.42
N ASP A 373 35.05 0.22 8.12
CA ASP A 373 34.04 -0.83 8.35
C ASP A 373 33.94 -1.84 7.19
N GLY A 374 34.81 -1.73 6.18
CA GLY A 374 34.82 -2.57 4.99
C GLY A 374 33.77 -2.18 3.93
N THR A 375 33.03 -1.11 4.12
CA THR A 375 32.13 -0.59 3.09
C THR A 375 32.89 0.21 2.04
N VAL A 376 32.48 0.09 0.77
CA VAL A 376 33.11 0.81 -0.33
C VAL A 376 32.14 1.88 -0.86
N GLN A 377 32.58 3.12 -0.89
CA GLN A 377 31.82 4.28 -1.35
C GLN A 377 32.47 4.87 -2.61
N GLY A 378 31.66 5.11 -3.63
CA GLY A 378 32.11 5.67 -4.90
C GLY A 378 31.11 5.42 -6.03
N GLU A 379 31.50 5.71 -7.25
CA GLU A 379 30.72 5.38 -8.43
C GLU A 379 30.51 3.85 -8.52
N PRO A 380 29.31 3.36 -8.87
CA PRO A 380 28.95 1.94 -8.77
C PRO A 380 29.93 0.97 -9.45
N THR A 381 30.45 1.33 -10.61
CA THR A 381 31.44 0.53 -11.35
C THR A 381 32.77 0.47 -10.60
N GLU A 382 33.23 1.60 -10.10
CA GLU A 382 34.49 1.68 -9.35
C GLU A 382 34.38 0.98 -7.98
N ALA A 383 33.29 1.17 -7.28
CA ALA A 383 33.02 0.46 -6.02
C ALA A 383 32.98 -1.06 -6.22
N ALA A 384 32.47 -1.55 -7.37
CA ALA A 384 32.48 -2.98 -7.70
C ALA A 384 33.91 -3.53 -7.87
N LEU A 385 34.80 -2.76 -8.49
CA LEU A 385 36.20 -3.17 -8.71
C LEU A 385 37.00 -3.19 -7.42
N VAL A 386 36.80 -2.21 -6.53
CA VAL A 386 37.44 -2.21 -5.20
C VAL A 386 36.95 -3.39 -4.37
N ARG A 387 35.64 -3.66 -4.39
CA ARG A 387 35.05 -4.80 -3.69
C ARG A 387 35.59 -6.13 -4.21
N PHE A 388 35.78 -6.27 -5.52
CA PHE A 388 36.45 -7.43 -6.12
C PHE A 388 37.87 -7.62 -5.54
N GLY A 389 38.64 -6.54 -5.36
CA GLY A 389 39.94 -6.58 -4.67
C GLY A 389 39.82 -7.05 -3.22
N VAL A 390 38.86 -6.49 -2.45
CA VAL A 390 38.60 -6.88 -1.05
C VAL A 390 38.21 -8.37 -0.95
N ASP A 391 37.33 -8.84 -1.83
CA ASP A 391 36.90 -10.25 -1.88
C ASP A 391 38.08 -11.19 -2.24
N SER A 392 39.07 -10.69 -3.00
CA SER A 392 40.33 -11.38 -3.29
C SER A 392 41.40 -11.22 -2.19
N GLY A 393 41.03 -10.63 -1.05
CA GLY A 393 41.95 -10.46 0.11
C GLY A 393 42.88 -9.25 0.02
N LEU A 394 42.58 -8.30 -0.84
CA LEU A 394 43.33 -7.05 -1.00
C LEU A 394 42.62 -5.92 -0.24
N ASP A 395 43.36 -5.22 0.62
CA ASP A 395 42.91 -4.02 1.35
C ASP A 395 43.41 -2.78 0.60
N LYS A 396 42.48 -1.94 0.12
CA LYS A 396 42.82 -0.76 -0.67
C LYS A 396 43.66 0.23 0.13
N ASN A 397 43.33 0.47 1.39
CA ASN A 397 44.03 1.43 2.23
C ASN A 397 45.48 0.97 2.47
N ARG A 398 45.70 -0.33 2.63
CA ARG A 398 47.04 -0.92 2.73
C ARG A 398 47.80 -0.83 1.42
N LEU A 399 47.17 -1.18 0.31
CA LEU A 399 47.77 -1.09 -1.02
C LEU A 399 48.20 0.35 -1.37
N GLU A 400 47.42 1.35 -1.02
CA GLU A 400 47.76 2.77 -1.22
C GLU A 400 48.91 3.25 -0.34
N GLN A 401 49.09 2.64 0.85
CA GLN A 401 50.28 2.89 1.69
C GLN A 401 51.52 2.21 1.11
N GLU A 402 51.42 0.98 0.62
CA GLU A 402 52.48 0.22 0.03
C GLU A 402 52.90 0.77 -1.37
N GLN A 403 51.92 1.24 -2.13
CA GLN A 403 52.07 1.78 -3.48
C GLN A 403 51.34 3.13 -3.62
N PRO A 404 51.86 4.22 -3.04
CA PRO A 404 51.19 5.51 -3.09
C PRO A 404 51.10 6.04 -4.53
N ARG A 405 49.92 6.62 -4.85
CA ARG A 405 49.67 7.25 -6.16
C ARG A 405 50.60 8.47 -6.34
N ALA A 406 51.32 8.50 -7.43
CA ALA A 406 52.29 9.55 -7.75
C ALA A 406 51.86 10.46 -8.92
N ALA A 407 51.08 9.93 -9.85
CA ALA A 407 50.52 10.69 -10.99
C ALA A 407 49.30 9.96 -11.54
N GLU A 408 48.46 10.64 -12.32
CA GLU A 408 47.31 10.07 -12.96
C GLU A 408 46.95 10.72 -14.29
N ALA A 409 46.28 9.96 -15.16
CA ALA A 409 45.46 10.44 -16.27
C ALA A 409 44.01 10.06 -15.93
N PRO A 410 43.17 11.04 -15.52
CA PRO A 410 41.81 10.79 -15.08
C PRO A 410 40.95 10.14 -16.17
N PHE A 411 39.81 9.53 -15.75
CA PHE A 411 38.89 8.95 -16.73
C PHE A 411 38.38 10.01 -17.71
N ASP A 412 38.43 9.66 -18.99
CA ASP A 412 37.84 10.48 -20.04
C ASP A 412 36.98 9.63 -20.97
N SER A 413 35.77 10.10 -21.24
CA SER A 413 34.76 9.36 -22.01
C SER A 413 35.11 9.20 -23.49
N SER A 414 35.97 10.06 -24.05
CA SER A 414 36.45 9.96 -25.42
C SER A 414 37.50 8.88 -25.57
N ARG A 415 38.40 8.73 -24.56
CA ARG A 415 39.44 7.70 -24.49
C ARG A 415 38.89 6.40 -23.89
N LYS A 416 37.81 6.45 -23.09
CA LYS A 416 37.19 5.35 -22.38
C LYS A 416 38.14 4.59 -21.44
N MET A 417 39.08 5.26 -20.85
CA MET A 417 40.08 4.69 -19.95
C MET A 417 40.59 5.70 -18.92
N MET A 418 41.25 5.17 -17.90
CA MET A 418 41.93 5.88 -16.84
C MET A 418 43.25 5.20 -16.54
N SER A 419 44.25 5.98 -16.15
CA SER A 419 45.56 5.45 -15.74
C SER A 419 46.01 6.10 -14.45
N THR A 420 46.63 5.34 -13.55
CA THR A 420 47.27 5.83 -12.33
C THR A 420 48.66 5.28 -12.20
N ILE A 421 49.57 6.08 -11.70
CA ILE A 421 50.97 5.69 -11.52
C ILE A 421 51.27 5.63 -10.03
N HIS A 422 51.87 4.51 -9.62
CA HIS A 422 52.12 4.20 -8.22
C HIS A 422 53.60 3.95 -7.97
N ARG A 423 54.12 4.36 -6.80
CA ARG A 423 55.48 4.14 -6.41
C ARG A 423 55.65 2.68 -5.93
N MET A 424 56.71 2.03 -6.34
CA MET A 424 57.20 0.75 -5.85
C MET A 424 58.63 0.88 -5.29
N ASP A 425 59.12 -0.15 -4.63
CA ASP A 425 60.50 -0.17 -4.06
C ASP A 425 61.58 0.11 -5.10
N ASN A 426 61.38 -0.36 -6.35
CA ASN A 426 62.35 -0.24 -7.44
C ASN A 426 61.75 0.43 -8.69
N GLY A 427 61.16 1.62 -8.53
CA GLY A 427 60.57 2.36 -9.67
C GLY A 427 59.11 2.73 -9.53
N PHE A 428 58.40 2.73 -10.65
CA PHE A 428 56.97 3.06 -10.68
C PHE A 428 56.23 2.04 -11.54
N ILE A 429 54.99 1.73 -11.12
CA ILE A 429 54.07 0.94 -11.91
C ILE A 429 52.85 1.80 -12.28
N GLN A 430 52.48 1.73 -13.52
CA GLN A 430 51.22 2.30 -13.99
C GLN A 430 50.18 1.20 -14.10
N TYR A 431 48.98 1.48 -13.56
CA TYR A 431 47.80 0.70 -13.77
C TYR A 431 46.86 1.47 -14.70
N THR A 432 46.32 0.78 -15.69
CA THR A 432 45.36 1.34 -16.65
C THR A 432 44.12 0.48 -16.69
N LYS A 433 42.91 1.07 -16.49
CA LYS A 433 41.63 0.40 -16.70
C LYS A 433 40.81 1.09 -17.78
N GLY A 434 40.03 0.33 -18.53
CA GLY A 434 39.20 0.94 -19.57
C GLY A 434 38.39 -0.07 -20.39
N ALA A 435 37.79 0.43 -21.46
CA ALA A 435 37.08 -0.40 -22.42
C ALA A 435 38.05 -1.41 -23.07
N PRO A 436 37.68 -2.71 -23.14
CA PRO A 436 38.58 -3.77 -23.58
C PRO A 436 39.18 -3.53 -24.96
N ASP A 437 38.40 -3.04 -25.90
CA ASP A 437 38.84 -2.71 -27.27
C ASP A 437 39.90 -1.59 -27.29
N GLU A 438 39.68 -0.55 -26.45
CA GLU A 438 40.59 0.60 -26.38
C GLU A 438 41.89 0.27 -25.65
N VAL A 439 41.81 -0.45 -24.52
CA VAL A 439 43.01 -0.89 -23.77
C VAL A 439 43.81 -1.86 -24.60
N LEU A 440 43.16 -2.87 -25.19
CA LEU A 440 43.85 -3.92 -25.97
C LEU A 440 44.56 -3.35 -27.20
N ARG A 441 44.03 -2.31 -27.83
CA ARG A 441 44.66 -1.61 -28.97
C ARG A 441 46.01 -0.99 -28.59
N ARG A 442 46.17 -0.57 -27.33
CA ARG A 442 47.38 0.08 -26.81
C ARG A 442 48.34 -0.91 -26.14
N CYS A 443 47.96 -2.19 -26.05
CA CYS A 443 48.81 -3.24 -25.50
C CYS A 443 49.76 -3.81 -26.56
N THR A 444 51.06 -3.83 -26.24
CA THR A 444 52.13 -4.49 -27.02
C THR A 444 52.56 -5.81 -26.40
N ARG A 445 52.15 -6.07 -25.16
CA ARG A 445 52.44 -7.28 -24.39
C ARG A 445 51.21 -7.75 -23.64
N TYR A 446 51.26 -8.98 -23.16
CA TYR A 446 50.28 -9.56 -22.23
C TYR A 446 50.99 -10.31 -21.11
N GLU A 447 50.32 -10.38 -19.97
CA GLU A 447 50.81 -11.14 -18.81
C GLU A 447 50.28 -12.59 -18.89
N GLU A 448 51.19 -13.58 -18.71
CA GLU A 448 50.83 -14.98 -18.58
C GLU A 448 51.84 -15.68 -17.64
N ASN A 449 51.30 -16.26 -16.53
CA ASN A 449 52.08 -16.98 -15.51
C ASN A 449 53.27 -16.18 -14.92
N GLY A 450 53.09 -14.88 -14.67
CA GLY A 450 54.17 -14.03 -14.13
C GLY A 450 55.15 -13.50 -15.15
N GLN A 451 54.92 -13.73 -16.44
CA GLN A 451 55.80 -13.28 -17.53
C GLN A 451 55.10 -12.34 -18.48
N MET A 452 55.77 -11.27 -18.89
CA MET A 452 55.29 -10.34 -19.91
C MET A 452 55.73 -10.81 -21.29
N LEU A 453 54.80 -11.36 -22.06
CA LEU A 453 55.01 -11.89 -23.41
C LEU A 453 54.57 -10.90 -24.48
N PRO A 454 55.19 -10.90 -25.67
CA PRO A 454 54.77 -10.04 -26.80
C PRO A 454 53.33 -10.37 -27.22
N MET A 455 52.49 -9.35 -27.47
CA MET A 455 51.12 -9.51 -27.95
C MET A 455 51.14 -10.06 -29.39
N THR A 456 50.57 -11.24 -29.59
CA THR A 456 50.35 -11.83 -30.93
C THR A 456 48.93 -11.58 -31.38
N GLU A 457 48.70 -11.69 -32.71
CA GLU A 457 47.36 -11.50 -33.25
C GLU A 457 46.40 -12.61 -32.77
N GLU A 458 46.91 -13.85 -32.65
CA GLU A 458 46.15 -14.98 -32.11
C GLU A 458 45.69 -14.68 -30.67
N LYS A 459 46.60 -14.18 -29.81
CA LYS A 459 46.27 -13.85 -28.42
C LYS A 459 45.27 -12.66 -28.33
N ARG A 460 45.42 -11.68 -29.22
CA ARG A 460 44.50 -10.56 -29.35
C ARG A 460 43.08 -11.05 -29.68
N GLN A 461 42.96 -11.95 -30.65
CA GLN A 461 41.67 -12.54 -31.03
C GLN A 461 41.08 -13.40 -29.93
N GLU A 462 41.91 -14.14 -29.18
CA GLU A 462 41.46 -14.89 -28.00
C GLU A 462 40.83 -13.97 -26.95
N ILE A 463 41.52 -12.86 -26.59
CA ILE A 463 41.02 -11.89 -25.61
C ILE A 463 39.72 -11.25 -26.09
N LEU A 464 39.65 -10.87 -27.39
CA LEU A 464 38.38 -10.33 -27.95
C LEU A 464 37.24 -11.34 -27.93
N ALA A 465 37.54 -12.64 -28.12
CA ALA A 465 36.53 -13.69 -28.00
C ALA A 465 36.09 -13.88 -26.57
N GLN A 466 36.99 -13.78 -25.57
CA GLN A 466 36.62 -13.78 -24.13
C GLN A 466 35.77 -12.57 -23.77
N ASN A 467 36.17 -11.36 -24.23
CA ASN A 467 35.37 -10.15 -24.05
C ASN A 467 33.94 -10.32 -24.62
N LYS A 468 33.86 -10.85 -25.86
CA LYS A 468 32.57 -11.12 -26.49
C LYS A 468 31.75 -12.14 -25.71
N ALA A 469 32.34 -13.22 -25.22
CA ALA A 469 31.65 -14.23 -24.43
C ALA A 469 31.09 -13.67 -23.13
N MET A 470 31.79 -12.74 -22.46
CA MET A 470 31.32 -12.00 -21.31
C MET A 470 30.19 -11.04 -21.70
N ALA A 471 30.36 -10.28 -22.78
CA ALA A 471 29.33 -9.35 -23.27
C ALA A 471 28.05 -10.06 -23.70
N ASP A 472 28.15 -11.26 -24.29
CA ASP A 472 27.00 -12.10 -24.64
C ASP A 472 26.21 -12.59 -23.40
N LYS A 473 26.85 -12.59 -22.21
CA LYS A 473 26.21 -12.79 -20.90
C LYS A 473 25.68 -11.49 -20.28
N ALA A 474 25.64 -10.42 -21.05
CA ALA A 474 25.26 -9.08 -20.60
C ALA A 474 26.16 -8.47 -19.50
N LEU A 475 27.40 -8.90 -19.39
CA LEU A 475 28.37 -8.31 -18.47
C LEU A 475 28.93 -7.00 -19.03
N ARG A 476 29.06 -6.01 -18.16
CA ARG A 476 29.88 -4.83 -18.41
C ARG A 476 31.34 -5.21 -18.20
N VAL A 477 32.12 -5.21 -19.25
CA VAL A 477 33.52 -5.67 -19.21
C VAL A 477 34.49 -4.48 -19.20
N LEU A 478 35.44 -4.52 -18.26
CA LEU A 478 36.59 -3.61 -18.24
C LEU A 478 37.88 -4.43 -18.33
N ALA A 479 38.83 -3.89 -19.06
CA ALA A 479 40.17 -4.45 -19.14
C ALA A 479 41.14 -3.72 -18.19
N ALA A 480 42.10 -4.48 -17.65
CA ALA A 480 43.24 -3.92 -16.95
C ALA A 480 44.54 -4.16 -17.74
N ALA A 481 45.42 -3.19 -17.69
CA ALA A 481 46.76 -3.29 -18.21
C ALA A 481 47.77 -2.60 -17.27
N ILE A 482 49.04 -2.96 -17.38
CA ILE A 482 50.11 -2.36 -16.58
C ILE A 482 51.25 -1.88 -17.48
N ARG A 483 52.05 -0.95 -16.93
CA ARG A 483 53.33 -0.55 -17.51
C ARG A 483 54.32 -0.28 -16.40
N LEU A 484 55.56 -0.80 -16.55
CA LEU A 484 56.63 -0.58 -15.59
C LEU A 484 57.51 0.60 -16.06
N TRP A 485 57.88 1.46 -15.13
CA TRP A 485 58.74 2.61 -15.37
C TRP A 485 60.02 2.49 -14.55
N GLU A 486 61.10 2.02 -15.21
CA GLU A 486 62.41 1.75 -14.56
C GLU A 486 63.24 3.01 -14.37
N GLY A 487 63.00 4.07 -15.11
CA GLY A 487 63.77 5.33 -15.13
C GLY A 487 63.30 6.47 -14.23
N GLY A 488 62.32 6.20 -13.34
CA GLY A 488 61.68 7.23 -12.51
C GLY A 488 60.30 7.62 -13.02
N LEU A 489 59.69 8.62 -12.36
CA LEU A 489 58.37 9.12 -12.76
C LEU A 489 58.43 9.68 -14.19
N PRO A 490 57.44 9.35 -15.06
CA PRO A 490 57.37 9.93 -16.40
C PRO A 490 57.46 11.45 -16.38
N LYS A 491 58.19 12.05 -17.29
CA LYS A 491 58.32 13.53 -17.41
C LYS A 491 57.09 14.17 -18.03
N ASP A 492 56.29 13.36 -18.78
CA ASP A 492 55.06 13.76 -19.43
C ASP A 492 53.95 12.90 -18.86
N ASP A 493 52.97 13.52 -18.24
CA ASP A 493 51.79 12.92 -17.66
C ASP A 493 50.57 12.96 -18.60
N SER A 494 50.78 13.37 -19.85
CA SER A 494 49.73 13.39 -20.85
C SER A 494 49.20 11.98 -21.13
N PRO A 495 47.89 11.83 -21.30
CA PRO A 495 47.29 10.53 -21.61
C PRO A 495 47.87 9.86 -22.84
N GLU A 496 48.22 10.66 -23.84
CA GLU A 496 48.83 10.21 -25.12
C GLU A 496 50.18 9.53 -24.91
N TYR A 497 50.94 9.95 -23.90
CA TYR A 497 52.23 9.35 -23.54
C TYR A 497 52.11 8.16 -22.59
N LEU A 498 51.23 8.27 -21.61
CA LEU A 498 51.05 7.23 -20.58
C LEU A 498 50.36 5.99 -21.14
N GLU A 499 49.33 6.17 -21.97
CA GLU A 499 48.46 5.10 -22.42
C GLU A 499 48.98 4.39 -23.70
N GLN A 500 50.27 4.09 -23.76
CA GLN A 500 50.91 3.33 -24.83
C GLN A 500 51.86 2.28 -24.26
N ASP A 501 52.26 1.30 -25.08
CA ASP A 501 53.13 0.19 -24.71
C ASP A 501 52.70 -0.56 -23.45
N LEU A 502 51.40 -0.73 -23.31
CA LEU A 502 50.80 -1.40 -22.15
C LEU A 502 50.97 -2.93 -22.23
N CYS A 503 51.02 -3.56 -21.07
CA CYS A 503 50.94 -5.00 -20.91
C CYS A 503 49.54 -5.38 -20.42
N PHE A 504 48.78 -6.10 -21.22
CA PHE A 504 47.45 -6.56 -20.87
C PHE A 504 47.49 -7.54 -19.69
N VAL A 505 46.61 -7.35 -18.67
CA VAL A 505 46.55 -8.19 -17.49
C VAL A 505 45.35 -9.12 -17.53
N GLY A 506 44.17 -8.57 -17.78
CA GLY A 506 42.92 -9.36 -17.75
C GLY A 506 41.66 -8.52 -17.98
N LEU A 507 40.53 -9.23 -17.92
CA LEU A 507 39.20 -8.65 -18.03
C LEU A 507 38.45 -8.86 -16.72
N ALA A 508 37.64 -7.88 -16.31
CA ALA A 508 36.67 -7.97 -15.24
C ALA A 508 35.28 -7.72 -15.81
N GLY A 509 34.43 -8.75 -15.76
CA GLY A 509 33.05 -8.73 -16.18
C GLY A 509 32.13 -8.53 -14.99
N MET A 510 31.34 -7.49 -15.01
CA MET A 510 30.46 -7.10 -13.91
C MET A 510 29.03 -6.93 -14.36
N ILE A 511 28.11 -7.15 -13.42
CA ILE A 511 26.68 -6.98 -13.62
C ILE A 511 26.04 -6.46 -12.33
N ASP A 512 24.89 -5.83 -12.43
CA ASP A 512 24.00 -5.60 -11.30
C ASP A 512 23.15 -6.87 -11.13
N PRO A 513 23.42 -7.71 -10.10
CA PRO A 513 22.84 -9.02 -10.00
C PRO A 513 21.35 -8.94 -9.65
N VAL A 514 20.59 -9.89 -10.17
CA VAL A 514 19.19 -10.09 -9.84
C VAL A 514 19.05 -10.38 -8.34
N ARG A 515 18.01 -9.84 -7.70
CA ARG A 515 17.69 -10.19 -6.31
C ARG A 515 17.22 -11.65 -6.24
N PRO A 516 17.71 -12.44 -5.26
CA PRO A 516 17.39 -13.88 -5.17
C PRO A 516 15.90 -14.21 -5.12
N GLU A 517 15.10 -13.35 -4.47
CA GLU A 517 13.67 -13.53 -4.22
C GLU A 517 12.82 -13.26 -5.47
N VAL A 518 13.32 -12.46 -6.41
CA VAL A 518 12.54 -11.98 -7.56
C VAL A 518 12.13 -13.12 -8.48
N LYS A 519 12.98 -14.11 -8.70
CA LYS A 519 12.65 -15.25 -9.56
C LYS A 519 11.42 -16.02 -9.04
N ALA A 520 11.37 -16.27 -7.73
CA ALA A 520 10.23 -16.93 -7.10
C ALA A 520 8.98 -16.05 -7.17
N ALA A 521 9.12 -14.73 -6.97
CA ALA A 521 8.04 -13.76 -7.07
C ALA A 521 7.45 -13.68 -8.50
N ILE A 522 8.28 -13.68 -9.54
CA ILE A 522 7.84 -13.73 -10.94
C ILE A 522 7.05 -15.01 -11.23
N GLN A 523 7.54 -16.16 -10.72
CA GLN A 523 6.81 -17.42 -10.87
C GLN A 523 5.44 -17.36 -10.16
N GLN A 524 5.39 -16.76 -8.98
CA GLN A 524 4.14 -16.55 -8.25
C GLN A 524 3.19 -15.61 -9.01
N CYS A 525 3.69 -14.53 -9.64
CA CYS A 525 2.89 -13.69 -10.52
C CYS A 525 2.24 -14.50 -11.64
N ARG A 526 3.00 -15.32 -12.35
CA ARG A 526 2.48 -16.17 -13.45
C ARG A 526 1.39 -17.12 -12.95
N THR A 527 1.61 -17.76 -11.80
CA THR A 527 0.61 -18.66 -11.20
C THR A 527 -0.64 -17.89 -10.79
N ALA A 528 -0.49 -16.67 -10.32
CA ALA A 528 -1.59 -15.80 -9.92
C ALA A 528 -2.29 -15.10 -11.09
N GLY A 529 -1.90 -15.37 -12.34
CA GLY A 529 -2.45 -14.72 -13.53
C GLY A 529 -2.05 -13.25 -13.67
N ILE A 530 -0.96 -12.83 -13.02
CA ILE A 530 -0.41 -11.48 -13.10
C ILE A 530 0.72 -11.48 -14.10
N ARG A 531 0.74 -10.51 -15.00
CA ARG A 531 1.78 -10.35 -16.00
C ARG A 531 2.88 -9.42 -15.49
N PRO A 532 4.10 -9.94 -15.25
CA PRO A 532 5.25 -9.08 -14.99
C PRO A 532 5.76 -8.51 -16.33
N VAL A 533 6.06 -7.21 -16.32
CA VAL A 533 6.59 -6.45 -17.45
C VAL A 533 7.84 -5.70 -16.97
N MET A 534 8.96 -5.91 -17.66
CA MET A 534 10.21 -5.21 -17.36
C MET A 534 10.37 -4.00 -18.27
N ILE A 535 10.65 -2.84 -17.69
CA ILE A 535 10.88 -1.58 -18.37
C ILE A 535 12.28 -1.08 -17.97
N THR A 536 13.16 -0.78 -18.92
CA THR A 536 14.53 -0.38 -18.61
C THR A 536 15.13 0.56 -19.66
N GLY A 537 16.06 1.42 -19.22
CA GLY A 537 16.93 2.19 -20.10
C GLY A 537 18.07 1.39 -20.73
N ASP A 538 18.30 0.14 -20.29
CA ASP A 538 19.37 -0.72 -20.75
C ASP A 538 19.22 -1.16 -22.21
N HIS A 539 20.34 -1.68 -22.76
CA HIS A 539 20.36 -2.28 -24.09
C HIS A 539 19.42 -3.51 -24.15
N LYS A 540 18.81 -3.72 -25.33
CA LYS A 540 17.83 -4.82 -25.53
C LYS A 540 18.40 -6.18 -25.17
N ASP A 541 19.65 -6.50 -25.54
CA ASP A 541 20.24 -7.80 -25.28
C ASP A 541 20.47 -8.07 -23.80
N THR A 542 20.90 -7.06 -23.04
CA THR A 542 21.01 -7.11 -21.58
C THR A 542 19.65 -7.34 -20.94
N ALA A 543 18.65 -6.57 -21.36
CA ALA A 543 17.28 -6.71 -20.86
C ALA A 543 16.69 -8.09 -21.13
N VAL A 544 16.91 -8.63 -22.33
CA VAL A 544 16.46 -9.98 -22.73
C VAL A 544 17.16 -11.06 -21.89
N ALA A 545 18.47 -10.95 -21.65
CA ALA A 545 19.22 -11.93 -20.86
C ALA A 545 18.66 -12.00 -19.41
N ILE A 546 18.52 -10.87 -18.75
CA ILE A 546 17.97 -10.78 -17.38
C ILE A 546 16.51 -11.26 -17.34
N ALA A 547 15.69 -10.84 -18.29
CA ALA A 547 14.29 -11.23 -18.33
C ALA A 547 14.09 -12.74 -18.58
N LYS A 548 14.98 -13.39 -19.35
CA LYS A 548 15.01 -14.85 -19.50
C LYS A 548 15.39 -15.56 -18.19
N GLU A 549 16.42 -15.08 -17.51
CA GLU A 549 16.85 -15.62 -16.22
C GLU A 549 15.73 -15.57 -15.20
N LEU A 550 14.99 -14.45 -15.15
CA LEU A 550 13.84 -14.25 -14.28
C LEU A 550 12.59 -15.00 -14.73
N GLY A 551 12.52 -15.47 -15.98
CA GLY A 551 11.33 -16.08 -16.56
C GLY A 551 10.22 -15.06 -16.88
N ILE A 552 10.55 -13.80 -17.18
CA ILE A 552 9.60 -12.76 -17.59
C ILE A 552 9.19 -12.96 -19.05
N LEU A 553 10.11 -13.38 -19.91
CA LEU A 553 9.85 -13.69 -21.31
C LEU A 553 10.33 -15.09 -21.67
N ASP A 554 9.67 -15.69 -22.66
CA ASP A 554 10.03 -17.01 -23.18
C ASP A 554 10.78 -16.88 -24.53
N ASP A 555 10.46 -15.86 -25.33
CA ASP A 555 11.04 -15.61 -26.63
C ASP A 555 11.54 -14.16 -26.78
N PRO A 556 12.73 -13.91 -27.37
CA PRO A 556 13.27 -12.56 -27.58
C PRO A 556 12.37 -11.61 -28.39
N SER A 557 11.42 -12.12 -29.18
CA SER A 557 10.44 -11.30 -29.92
C SER A 557 9.48 -10.55 -28.98
N GLN A 558 9.35 -10.99 -27.74
CA GLN A 558 8.57 -10.31 -26.71
C GLN A 558 9.28 -9.06 -26.12
N ALA A 559 10.47 -8.72 -26.64
CA ALA A 559 11.22 -7.54 -26.28
C ALA A 559 11.20 -6.49 -27.38
N VAL A 560 10.90 -5.24 -27.04
CA VAL A 560 10.82 -4.10 -27.95
C VAL A 560 11.69 -2.94 -27.43
N THR A 561 12.20 -2.09 -28.34
CA THR A 561 12.98 -0.89 -27.97
C THR A 561 12.12 0.37 -27.98
N GLY A 562 12.54 1.40 -27.23
CA GLY A 562 11.88 2.71 -27.22
C GLY A 562 11.74 3.32 -28.62
N SER A 563 12.79 3.21 -29.46
CA SER A 563 12.75 3.70 -30.85
C SER A 563 11.69 2.99 -31.71
N ALA A 564 11.39 1.71 -31.46
CA ALA A 564 10.30 1.01 -32.13
C ALA A 564 8.93 1.50 -31.62
N LEU A 565 8.81 1.88 -30.35
CA LEU A 565 7.58 2.46 -29.80
C LEU A 565 7.28 3.86 -30.38
N ASP A 566 8.29 4.63 -30.75
CA ASP A 566 8.12 5.96 -31.35
C ASP A 566 7.40 5.89 -32.71
N SER A 567 7.51 4.76 -33.40
CA SER A 567 6.85 4.51 -34.67
C SER A 567 5.36 4.09 -34.55
N LEU A 568 4.89 3.77 -33.34
CA LEU A 568 3.52 3.35 -33.05
C LEU A 568 2.69 4.49 -32.49
N SER A 569 1.47 4.64 -32.96
CA SER A 569 0.47 5.49 -32.27
C SER A 569 0.02 4.85 -30.96
N ASP A 570 -0.60 5.63 -30.09
CA ASP A 570 -1.09 5.12 -28.79
C ASP A 570 -2.21 4.07 -28.95
N GLU A 571 -2.99 4.16 -30.03
CA GLU A 571 -4.02 3.15 -30.37
C GLU A 571 -3.39 1.84 -30.88
N GLU A 572 -2.35 1.92 -31.66
CA GLU A 572 -1.59 0.75 -32.13
C GLU A 572 -0.84 0.10 -30.98
N LEU A 573 -0.17 0.89 -30.14
CA LEU A 573 0.50 0.38 -28.95
C LEU A 573 -0.48 -0.32 -28.01
N ALA A 574 -1.68 0.22 -27.79
CA ALA A 574 -2.70 -0.42 -26.96
C ALA A 574 -3.16 -1.77 -27.53
N LYS A 575 -3.17 -1.96 -28.85
CA LYS A 575 -3.50 -3.25 -29.48
C LYS A 575 -2.37 -4.27 -29.38
N GLU A 576 -1.12 -3.80 -29.35
CA GLU A 576 0.07 -4.66 -29.42
C GLU A 576 0.73 -4.89 -28.06
N VAL A 577 0.36 -4.12 -27.02
CA VAL A 577 1.01 -4.14 -25.69
C VAL A 577 1.09 -5.54 -25.09
N GLU A 578 0.12 -6.41 -25.36
CA GLU A 578 0.11 -7.81 -24.90
C GLU A 578 1.20 -8.69 -25.56
N LYS A 579 1.78 -8.27 -26.69
CA LYS A 579 2.87 -9.02 -27.34
C LYS A 579 4.19 -8.86 -26.58
N TYR A 580 4.37 -7.77 -25.85
CA TYR A 580 5.64 -7.41 -25.24
C TYR A 580 5.63 -7.60 -23.72
N SER A 581 6.71 -8.15 -23.18
CA SER A 581 6.96 -8.28 -21.75
C SER A 581 8.22 -7.53 -21.31
N VAL A 582 9.03 -7.05 -22.28
CA VAL A 582 10.27 -6.31 -22.03
C VAL A 582 10.35 -5.09 -22.93
N TYR A 583 10.56 -3.94 -22.32
CA TYR A 583 10.76 -2.67 -22.99
C TYR A 583 12.16 -2.14 -22.65
N ALA A 584 13.04 -2.05 -23.67
CA ALA A 584 14.44 -1.69 -23.54
C ALA A 584 14.73 -0.33 -24.17
N ARG A 585 15.74 0.40 -23.67
CA ARG A 585 16.11 1.76 -24.12
C ARG A 585 14.92 2.72 -24.16
N VAL A 586 14.09 2.66 -23.12
CA VAL A 586 12.92 3.52 -22.98
C VAL A 586 13.28 4.85 -22.29
N GLN A 587 12.58 5.89 -22.69
CA GLN A 587 12.61 7.21 -22.07
C GLN A 587 11.38 7.39 -21.14
N PRO A 588 11.34 8.41 -20.29
CA PRO A 588 10.23 8.64 -19.37
C PRO A 588 8.85 8.68 -20.05
N GLU A 589 8.76 9.31 -21.21
CA GLU A 589 7.51 9.41 -21.98
C GLU A 589 7.01 8.03 -22.43
N HIS A 590 7.93 7.14 -22.80
CA HIS A 590 7.56 5.75 -23.15
C HIS A 590 6.97 5.01 -21.97
N LYS A 591 7.47 5.20 -20.73
CA LYS A 591 6.93 4.57 -19.53
C LYS A 591 5.46 4.95 -19.34
N VAL A 592 5.12 6.22 -19.51
CA VAL A 592 3.72 6.70 -19.41
C VAL A 592 2.85 6.09 -20.52
N ARG A 593 3.33 6.02 -21.76
CA ARG A 593 2.62 5.42 -22.88
C ARG A 593 2.34 3.93 -22.68
N ILE A 594 3.31 3.18 -22.17
CA ILE A 594 3.17 1.74 -21.87
C ILE A 594 2.11 1.52 -20.80
N VAL A 595 2.17 2.25 -19.69
CA VAL A 595 1.18 2.16 -18.61
C VAL A 595 -0.22 2.48 -19.13
N ASN A 596 -0.36 3.57 -19.87
CA ASN A 596 -1.65 3.97 -20.45
C ASN A 596 -2.17 2.96 -21.48
N ALA A 597 -1.30 2.30 -22.24
CA ALA A 597 -1.69 1.26 -23.19
C ALA A 597 -2.31 0.05 -22.47
N TRP A 598 -1.72 -0.41 -21.37
CA TRP A 598 -2.29 -1.47 -20.53
C TRP A 598 -3.63 -1.06 -19.92
N ARG A 599 -3.72 0.17 -19.38
CA ARG A 599 -4.98 0.71 -18.82
C ARG A 599 -6.09 0.84 -19.87
N LYS A 600 -5.77 1.27 -21.08
CA LYS A 600 -6.72 1.29 -22.22
C LYS A 600 -7.26 -0.11 -22.58
N ARG A 601 -6.51 -1.17 -22.26
CA ARG A 601 -6.97 -2.57 -22.40
C ARG A 601 -7.86 -3.02 -21.23
N GLY A 602 -8.09 -2.16 -20.26
CA GLY A 602 -8.85 -2.47 -19.05
C GLY A 602 -8.06 -3.27 -18.01
N ALA A 603 -6.74 -3.38 -18.15
CA ALA A 603 -5.88 -4.07 -17.20
C ALA A 603 -5.52 -3.16 -16.03
N VAL A 604 -5.76 -3.61 -14.81
CA VAL A 604 -5.28 -2.93 -13.61
C VAL A 604 -3.75 -3.03 -13.54
N THR A 605 -3.09 -1.89 -13.65
CA THR A 605 -1.65 -1.79 -13.89
C THR A 605 -0.95 -1.13 -12.71
N ALA A 606 0.05 -1.83 -12.14
CA ALA A 606 1.00 -1.27 -11.20
C ALA A 606 2.26 -0.79 -11.94
N MET A 607 2.86 0.32 -11.50
CA MET A 607 4.12 0.84 -12.04
C MET A 607 5.09 1.19 -10.93
N THR A 608 6.33 0.68 -11.02
CA THR A 608 7.40 1.01 -10.07
C THR A 608 8.38 2.02 -10.65
N GLY A 609 9.01 2.80 -9.80
CA GLY A 609 10.13 3.67 -10.18
C GLY A 609 10.77 4.32 -8.96
N ASP A 610 12.00 4.82 -9.16
CA ASP A 610 12.82 5.44 -8.12
C ASP A 610 13.22 6.90 -8.44
N GLY A 611 13.29 7.25 -9.73
CA GLY A 611 13.73 8.56 -10.18
C GLY A 611 12.61 9.58 -10.42
N VAL A 612 12.95 10.86 -10.42
CA VAL A 612 12.05 11.97 -10.79
C VAL A 612 11.37 11.70 -12.14
N ASN A 613 12.10 11.10 -13.07
CA ASN A 613 11.63 10.76 -14.42
C ASN A 613 10.53 9.69 -14.43
N ASP A 614 10.36 8.95 -13.33
CA ASP A 614 9.33 7.91 -13.19
C ASP A 614 8.04 8.44 -12.60
N ALA A 615 8.07 9.59 -11.94
CA ALA A 615 6.92 10.16 -11.25
C ALA A 615 5.67 10.28 -12.16
N PRO A 616 5.75 10.72 -13.43
CA PRO A 616 4.60 10.77 -14.32
C PRO A 616 4.00 9.39 -14.62
N SER A 617 4.83 8.35 -14.79
CA SER A 617 4.37 6.99 -15.05
C SER A 617 3.77 6.34 -13.81
N ILE A 618 4.36 6.57 -12.63
CA ILE A 618 3.85 6.14 -11.32
C ILE A 618 2.46 6.75 -11.08
N LYS A 619 2.32 8.06 -11.29
CA LYS A 619 1.04 8.78 -11.14
C LYS A 619 -0.03 8.33 -12.16
N SER A 620 0.38 7.90 -13.35
CA SER A 620 -0.53 7.44 -14.41
C SER A 620 -1.02 6.01 -14.21
N ALA A 621 -0.37 5.22 -13.38
CA ALA A 621 -0.76 3.84 -13.08
C ALA A 621 -2.03 3.80 -12.20
N ASP A 622 -2.70 2.64 -12.16
CA ASP A 622 -3.77 2.38 -11.20
C ASP A 622 -3.21 2.21 -9.80
N ILE A 623 -1.95 1.76 -9.71
CA ILE A 623 -1.16 1.68 -8.48
C ILE A 623 0.25 2.16 -8.78
N GLY A 624 0.58 3.33 -8.25
CA GLY A 624 1.93 3.85 -8.24
C GLY A 624 2.75 3.27 -7.09
N VAL A 625 3.94 2.74 -7.39
CA VAL A 625 4.84 2.13 -6.39
C VAL A 625 6.17 2.87 -6.40
N GLY A 626 6.48 3.55 -5.29
CA GLY A 626 7.75 4.24 -5.08
C GLY A 626 8.75 3.37 -4.31
N MET A 627 10.04 3.56 -4.58
CA MET A 627 11.11 2.95 -3.81
C MET A 627 11.35 3.72 -2.51
N GLY A 628 11.58 3.03 -1.41
CA GLY A 628 11.77 3.62 -0.08
C GLY A 628 13.20 4.04 0.20
N ILE A 629 14.18 3.25 -0.26
CA ILE A 629 15.61 3.46 -0.06
C ILE A 629 16.18 4.34 -1.18
N THR A 630 16.07 3.88 -2.42
CA THR A 630 16.64 4.58 -3.60
C THR A 630 15.72 5.64 -4.17
N GLY A 631 14.42 5.58 -3.86
CA GLY A 631 13.42 6.48 -4.41
C GLY A 631 13.56 7.92 -3.94
N THR A 632 13.38 8.85 -4.88
CA THR A 632 13.33 10.29 -4.59
C THR A 632 12.04 10.64 -3.84
N ASP A 633 12.05 11.76 -3.14
CA ASP A 633 10.84 12.25 -2.44
C ASP A 633 9.70 12.51 -3.43
N VAL A 634 10.03 12.91 -4.66
CA VAL A 634 9.04 13.12 -5.72
C VAL A 634 8.28 11.82 -6.02
N THR A 635 9.01 10.71 -6.23
CA THR A 635 8.38 9.40 -6.49
C THR A 635 7.58 8.91 -5.29
N LYS A 636 8.12 9.05 -4.07
CA LYS A 636 7.42 8.69 -2.84
C LYS A 636 6.12 9.48 -2.67
N ASN A 637 6.12 10.78 -3.03
CA ASN A 637 4.95 11.64 -2.86
C ASN A 637 3.81 11.33 -3.83
N VAL A 638 4.10 10.92 -5.05
CA VAL A 638 3.08 10.56 -6.04
C VAL A 638 2.63 9.10 -5.95
N ALA A 639 3.38 8.25 -5.26
CA ALA A 639 3.10 6.83 -5.12
C ALA A 639 1.91 6.55 -4.18
N ASP A 640 1.16 5.51 -4.49
CA ASP A 640 0.10 4.95 -3.64
C ASP A 640 0.65 4.00 -2.59
N MET A 641 1.80 3.36 -2.89
CA MET A 641 2.53 2.45 -2.02
C MET A 641 4.03 2.73 -2.13
N VAL A 642 4.74 2.64 -1.00
CA VAL A 642 6.20 2.75 -0.93
C VAL A 642 6.79 1.44 -0.40
N LEU A 643 7.82 0.93 -1.09
CA LEU A 643 8.54 -0.29 -0.68
C LEU A 643 9.71 0.09 0.22
N ALA A 644 9.64 -0.25 1.51
CA ALA A 644 10.71 0.07 2.46
C ALA A 644 12.03 -0.69 2.19
N ASP A 645 11.99 -1.75 1.37
CA ASP A 645 13.11 -2.62 1.01
C ASP A 645 13.47 -2.59 -0.49
N ASP A 646 12.82 -1.75 -1.27
CA ASP A 646 12.98 -1.64 -2.73
C ASP A 646 12.86 -2.98 -3.48
N ASN A 647 12.10 -3.95 -2.97
CA ASN A 647 12.08 -5.31 -3.47
C ASN A 647 10.79 -5.63 -4.24
N PHE A 648 10.92 -6.11 -5.48
CA PHE A 648 9.78 -6.56 -6.30
C PHE A 648 8.93 -7.65 -5.60
N ALA A 649 9.54 -8.55 -4.84
CA ALA A 649 8.83 -9.61 -4.13
C ALA A 649 7.83 -9.04 -3.10
N THR A 650 8.12 -7.89 -2.52
CA THR A 650 7.23 -7.18 -1.60
C THR A 650 5.95 -6.71 -2.29
N ILE A 651 6.02 -6.31 -3.58
CA ILE A 651 4.83 -5.95 -4.37
C ILE A 651 3.92 -7.17 -4.51
N VAL A 652 4.50 -8.32 -4.85
CA VAL A 652 3.75 -9.57 -5.04
C VAL A 652 3.09 -10.02 -3.73
N GLY A 653 3.82 -9.88 -2.63
CA GLY A 653 3.29 -10.09 -1.28
C GLY A 653 2.12 -9.16 -0.95
N ALA A 654 2.26 -7.87 -1.28
CA ALA A 654 1.21 -6.87 -1.09
C ALA A 654 -0.05 -7.16 -1.93
N VAL A 655 0.11 -7.63 -3.17
CA VAL A 655 -1.02 -8.09 -3.99
C VAL A 655 -1.74 -9.26 -3.33
N GLY A 656 -0.99 -10.24 -2.82
CA GLY A 656 -1.56 -11.38 -2.07
C GLY A 656 -2.34 -10.93 -0.83
N GLU A 657 -1.81 -9.97 -0.10
CA GLU A 657 -2.46 -9.41 1.08
C GLU A 657 -3.71 -8.58 0.71
N GLY A 658 -3.66 -7.79 -0.38
CA GLY A 658 -4.82 -7.08 -0.92
C GLY A 658 -5.96 -8.03 -1.31
N ARG A 659 -5.66 -9.14 -1.97
CA ARG A 659 -6.64 -10.22 -2.28
C ARG A 659 -7.24 -10.82 -1.02
N ARG A 660 -6.41 -11.10 0.00
CA ARG A 660 -6.86 -11.62 1.31
C ARG A 660 -7.81 -10.66 2.01
N ILE A 661 -7.44 -9.38 2.06
CA ILE A 661 -8.26 -8.33 2.69
C ILE A 661 -9.63 -8.26 2.03
N TYR A 662 -9.65 -8.24 0.70
CA TYR A 662 -10.89 -8.20 -0.07
C TYR A 662 -11.76 -9.44 0.15
N ASP A 663 -11.16 -10.65 0.14
CA ASP A 663 -11.87 -11.90 0.43
C ASP A 663 -12.49 -11.88 1.83
N ASN A 664 -11.76 -11.38 2.83
CA ASN A 664 -12.25 -11.29 4.20
C ASN A 664 -13.38 -10.26 4.36
N ILE A 665 -13.28 -9.12 3.67
CA ILE A 665 -14.35 -8.14 3.60
C ILE A 665 -15.61 -8.77 3.00
N ARG A 666 -15.48 -9.53 1.90
CA ARG A 666 -16.61 -10.25 1.29
C ARG A 666 -17.24 -11.28 2.23
N LYS A 667 -16.43 -12.01 2.99
CA LYS A 667 -16.91 -12.98 4.00
C LYS A 667 -17.72 -12.29 5.09
N ALA A 668 -17.21 -11.17 5.62
CA ALA A 668 -17.91 -10.40 6.64
C ALA A 668 -19.22 -9.78 6.11
N ILE A 669 -19.19 -9.23 4.89
CA ILE A 669 -20.40 -8.67 4.25
C ILE A 669 -21.43 -9.77 3.97
N GLN A 670 -21.01 -10.94 3.46
CA GLN A 670 -21.92 -12.07 3.24
C GLN A 670 -22.58 -12.50 4.52
N PHE A 671 -21.82 -12.62 5.61
CA PHE A 671 -22.31 -12.97 6.91
C PHE A 671 -23.38 -11.97 7.38
N LEU A 672 -23.05 -10.68 7.44
CA LEU A 672 -23.96 -9.61 7.88
C LEU A 672 -25.24 -9.54 7.02
N LEU A 673 -25.10 -9.66 5.69
CA LEU A 673 -26.29 -9.59 4.82
C LEU A 673 -27.17 -10.85 4.92
N ALA A 674 -26.59 -12.03 5.18
CA ALA A 674 -27.36 -13.25 5.39
C ALA A 674 -28.13 -13.20 6.72
N SER A 675 -27.49 -12.70 7.77
CA SER A 675 -28.11 -12.46 9.09
C SER A 675 -29.30 -11.50 8.97
N ASN A 676 -29.08 -10.28 8.48
CA ASN A 676 -30.17 -9.31 8.31
C ASN A 676 -31.32 -9.82 7.40
N MET A 677 -30.97 -10.59 6.37
CA MET A 677 -32.00 -11.20 5.53
C MET A 677 -32.85 -12.21 6.33
N SER A 678 -32.23 -12.98 7.23
CA SER A 678 -32.97 -13.93 8.06
C SER A 678 -33.92 -13.24 9.05
N GLU A 679 -33.43 -12.14 9.63
CA GLU A 679 -34.26 -11.32 10.55
C GLU A 679 -35.48 -10.70 9.83
N VAL A 680 -35.22 -10.04 8.68
CA VAL A 680 -36.29 -9.43 7.87
C VAL A 680 -37.29 -10.43 7.40
N LEU A 681 -36.84 -11.57 6.85
CA LEU A 681 -37.75 -12.63 6.40
C LEU A 681 -38.47 -13.29 7.56
N GLY A 682 -37.80 -13.47 8.70
CA GLY A 682 -38.38 -14.05 9.90
C GLY A 682 -39.54 -13.20 10.43
N VAL A 683 -39.31 -11.90 10.65
CA VAL A 683 -40.37 -10.97 11.10
C VAL A 683 -41.45 -10.85 10.04
N PHE A 684 -41.11 -10.72 8.76
CA PHE A 684 -42.09 -10.63 7.67
C PHE A 684 -43.02 -11.86 7.62
N VAL A 685 -42.45 -13.06 7.65
CA VAL A 685 -43.26 -14.31 7.58
C VAL A 685 -44.10 -14.50 8.86
N ALA A 686 -43.52 -14.23 10.02
CA ALA A 686 -44.26 -14.31 11.28
C ALA A 686 -45.47 -13.38 11.32
N THR A 687 -45.29 -12.12 10.87
CA THR A 687 -46.38 -11.14 10.77
C THR A 687 -47.50 -11.62 9.82
N LEU A 688 -47.12 -12.13 8.64
CA LEU A 688 -48.10 -12.71 7.69
C LEU A 688 -48.84 -13.91 8.26
N LEU A 689 -48.23 -14.67 9.16
CA LEU A 689 -48.85 -15.82 9.86
C LEU A 689 -49.63 -15.39 11.13
N GLY A 690 -49.57 -14.12 11.50
CA GLY A 690 -50.35 -13.55 12.59
C GLY A 690 -49.74 -13.68 13.98
N PHE A 691 -48.41 -13.77 14.10
CA PHE A 691 -47.72 -13.79 15.40
C PHE A 691 -46.45 -12.91 15.39
N THR A 692 -46.02 -12.47 16.58
CA THR A 692 -44.83 -11.63 16.78
C THR A 692 -43.62 -12.52 17.02
N LEU A 693 -42.63 -12.49 16.10
CA LEU A 693 -41.43 -13.31 16.22
C LEU A 693 -40.50 -12.81 17.32
N MET A 694 -40.20 -11.52 17.31
CA MET A 694 -39.25 -10.84 18.22
C MET A 694 -39.55 -9.35 18.31
N ASN A 695 -39.22 -8.76 19.47
CA ASN A 695 -39.30 -7.32 19.70
C ASN A 695 -38.07 -6.60 19.10
N PRO A 696 -38.17 -5.27 18.83
CA PRO A 696 -37.04 -4.48 18.28
C PRO A 696 -35.75 -4.60 19.08
N VAL A 697 -35.85 -4.69 20.41
CA VAL A 697 -34.70 -4.79 21.33
C VAL A 697 -33.92 -6.09 21.13
N HIS A 698 -34.62 -7.19 20.82
CA HIS A 698 -34.03 -8.51 20.59
C HIS A 698 -33.17 -8.49 19.31
N LEU A 699 -33.71 -7.95 18.22
CA LEU A 699 -33.03 -7.81 16.92
C LEU A 699 -31.81 -6.91 17.03
N LEU A 700 -31.98 -5.81 17.81
CA LEU A 700 -30.83 -4.91 18.03
C LEU A 700 -29.71 -5.57 18.83
N PHE A 701 -30.05 -6.40 19.83
CA PHE A 701 -29.04 -7.19 20.56
C PHE A 701 -28.33 -8.18 19.63
N ILE A 702 -29.04 -8.85 18.75
CA ILE A 702 -28.50 -9.79 17.78
C ILE A 702 -27.49 -9.04 16.87
N ASN A 703 -27.93 -7.98 16.21
CA ASN A 703 -27.11 -7.17 15.32
C ASN A 703 -25.83 -6.64 16.00
N LEU A 704 -25.95 -6.19 17.27
CA LEU A 704 -24.84 -5.59 17.98
C LEU A 704 -23.84 -6.63 18.53
N ILE A 705 -24.34 -7.75 19.09
CA ILE A 705 -23.51 -8.71 19.82
C ILE A 705 -23.17 -9.94 18.97
N THR A 706 -24.17 -10.56 18.35
CA THR A 706 -23.94 -11.82 17.61
C THR A 706 -23.44 -11.60 16.20
N ASP A 707 -23.62 -10.42 15.62
CA ASP A 707 -23.19 -10.09 14.27
C ASP A 707 -21.89 -9.30 14.22
N CYS A 708 -21.79 -8.18 14.95
CA CYS A 708 -20.64 -7.29 14.84
C CYS A 708 -19.32 -7.95 15.24
N PHE A 709 -19.26 -8.69 16.36
CA PHE A 709 -18.02 -9.31 16.82
C PHE A 709 -17.54 -10.43 15.91
N PRO A 710 -18.39 -11.39 15.45
CA PRO A 710 -17.97 -12.38 14.46
C PRO A 710 -17.59 -11.75 13.11
N ALA A 711 -18.29 -10.71 12.63
CA ALA A 711 -17.95 -10.03 11.39
C ALA A 711 -16.53 -9.41 11.44
N LEU A 712 -16.18 -8.74 12.56
CA LEU A 712 -14.83 -8.24 12.80
C LEU A 712 -13.80 -9.36 12.84
N ALA A 713 -14.12 -10.47 13.50
CA ALA A 713 -13.25 -11.64 13.59
C ALA A 713 -13.02 -12.31 12.23
N LEU A 714 -14.01 -12.34 11.34
CA LEU A 714 -13.89 -12.81 9.96
C LEU A 714 -12.96 -11.91 9.13
N GLY A 715 -12.95 -10.60 9.40
CA GLY A 715 -11.99 -9.67 8.82
C GLY A 715 -10.52 -10.00 9.10
N LEU A 716 -10.26 -10.71 10.22
CA LEU A 716 -8.93 -11.14 10.65
C LEU A 716 -8.57 -12.56 10.19
N GLU A 717 -9.41 -13.21 9.38
CA GLU A 717 -9.16 -14.57 8.90
C GLU A 717 -7.86 -14.64 8.06
N LYS A 718 -7.14 -15.74 8.20
CA LYS A 718 -5.94 -16.00 7.40
C LYS A 718 -6.33 -16.16 5.94
N GLY A 719 -5.42 -15.78 5.03
CA GLY A 719 -5.60 -15.98 3.59
C GLY A 719 -5.80 -17.46 3.25
N GLU A 720 -6.65 -17.72 2.29
CA GLU A 720 -6.79 -19.07 1.74
C GLU A 720 -5.51 -19.45 0.98
N PRO A 721 -5.05 -20.72 1.04
CA PRO A 721 -3.79 -21.13 0.43
C PRO A 721 -3.72 -20.87 -1.08
N ASP A 722 -4.85 -20.82 -1.75
CA ASP A 722 -4.97 -20.63 -3.19
C ASP A 722 -5.16 -19.17 -3.63
N VAL A 723 -5.00 -18.22 -2.73
CA VAL A 723 -5.22 -16.78 -3.03
C VAL A 723 -4.33 -16.28 -4.17
N MET A 724 -3.12 -16.83 -4.30
CA MET A 724 -2.15 -16.53 -5.36
C MET A 724 -2.12 -17.62 -6.47
N GLU A 725 -3.11 -18.48 -6.51
CA GLU A 725 -3.34 -19.45 -7.60
C GLU A 725 -4.56 -19.10 -8.46
N ARG A 726 -5.32 -18.09 -8.03
CA ARG A 726 -6.51 -17.57 -8.71
C ARG A 726 -6.13 -16.44 -9.66
N PRO A 727 -6.81 -16.31 -10.83
CA PRO A 727 -6.63 -15.13 -11.68
C PRO A 727 -7.08 -13.86 -10.98
N PRO A 728 -6.56 -12.69 -11.40
CA PRO A 728 -6.99 -11.41 -10.87
C PRO A 728 -8.49 -11.18 -11.10
N ARG A 729 -9.12 -10.53 -10.15
CA ARG A 729 -10.52 -10.11 -10.23
C ARG A 729 -10.63 -8.88 -11.15
N PRO A 730 -11.65 -8.79 -12.03
CA PRO A 730 -11.98 -7.56 -12.72
C PRO A 730 -12.28 -6.42 -11.73
N SER A 731 -11.84 -5.21 -12.02
CA SER A 731 -12.04 -4.03 -11.13
C SER A 731 -13.50 -3.57 -11.04
N ASP A 732 -14.31 -3.89 -12.06
CA ASP A 732 -15.72 -3.54 -12.16
C ASP A 732 -16.66 -4.56 -11.50
N ASP A 733 -16.13 -5.72 -11.08
CA ASP A 733 -16.92 -6.73 -10.36
C ASP A 733 -17.65 -6.11 -9.17
N GLY A 734 -18.98 -6.34 -9.12
CA GLY A 734 -19.81 -5.96 -8.00
C GLY A 734 -19.55 -6.86 -6.78
N ILE A 735 -20.02 -6.41 -5.61
CA ILE A 735 -19.92 -7.18 -4.35
C ILE A 735 -20.58 -8.55 -4.48
N PHE A 736 -21.68 -8.64 -5.24
CA PHE A 736 -22.42 -9.87 -5.47
C PHE A 736 -21.83 -10.79 -6.57
N ALA A 737 -20.72 -10.42 -7.17
CA ALA A 737 -20.05 -11.24 -8.18
C ALA A 737 -19.68 -12.65 -7.65
N GLY A 738 -19.63 -13.62 -8.52
CA GLY A 738 -19.28 -15.01 -8.16
C GLY A 738 -20.38 -15.77 -7.40
N GLY A 739 -21.64 -15.30 -7.47
CA GLY A 739 -22.80 -15.99 -6.89
C GLY A 739 -23.09 -15.66 -5.43
N LEU A 740 -22.46 -14.62 -4.88
CA LEU A 740 -22.62 -14.20 -3.49
C LEU A 740 -24.08 -13.88 -3.13
N GLY A 741 -24.84 -13.26 -4.05
CA GLY A 741 -26.25 -12.95 -3.83
C GLY A 741 -27.11 -14.19 -3.60
N TRP A 742 -26.83 -15.27 -4.34
CA TRP A 742 -27.51 -16.57 -4.14
C TRP A 742 -27.12 -17.19 -2.79
N ASP A 743 -25.83 -17.09 -2.42
CA ASP A 743 -25.34 -17.60 -1.14
C ASP A 743 -26.01 -16.88 0.04
N ILE A 744 -26.14 -15.56 0.00
CA ILE A 744 -26.88 -14.76 0.98
C ILE A 744 -28.35 -15.19 1.06
N ALA A 745 -29.02 -15.34 -0.09
CA ALA A 745 -30.43 -15.66 -0.14
C ALA A 745 -30.74 -17.02 0.50
N TYR A 746 -30.03 -18.10 0.11
CA TYR A 746 -30.32 -19.42 0.69
C TYR A 746 -29.92 -19.50 2.17
N GLN A 747 -28.86 -18.81 2.59
CA GLN A 747 -28.43 -18.78 4.00
C GLN A 747 -29.43 -18.03 4.88
N GLY A 748 -29.91 -16.87 4.44
CA GLY A 748 -30.94 -16.12 5.14
C GLY A 748 -32.25 -16.94 5.26
N ILE A 749 -32.70 -17.56 4.15
CA ILE A 749 -33.90 -18.43 4.19
C ILE A 749 -33.69 -19.60 5.15
N LEU A 750 -32.54 -20.26 5.15
CA LEU A 750 -32.21 -21.37 6.03
C LEU A 750 -32.34 -20.97 7.51
N ILE A 751 -31.69 -19.86 7.90
CA ILE A 751 -31.74 -19.36 9.27
C ILE A 751 -33.17 -18.97 9.64
N THR A 752 -33.91 -18.29 8.75
CA THR A 752 -35.36 -17.97 8.95
C THR A 752 -36.17 -19.22 9.25
N VAL A 753 -36.04 -20.27 8.44
CA VAL A 753 -36.81 -21.51 8.64
C VAL A 753 -36.48 -22.17 9.98
N ILE A 754 -35.18 -22.26 10.32
CA ILE A 754 -34.75 -22.83 11.62
C ILE A 754 -35.36 -22.03 12.80
N THR A 755 -35.31 -20.69 12.71
CA THR A 755 -35.84 -19.80 13.76
C THR A 755 -37.35 -19.91 13.90
N LEU A 756 -38.10 -19.92 12.78
CA LEU A 756 -39.54 -20.09 12.80
C LEU A 756 -39.97 -21.47 13.39
N VAL A 757 -39.23 -22.52 13.02
CA VAL A 757 -39.47 -23.86 13.60
C VAL A 757 -39.22 -23.85 15.12
N SER A 758 -38.16 -23.18 15.57
CA SER A 758 -37.87 -23.03 17.00
C SER A 758 -38.98 -22.29 17.74
N TYR A 759 -39.47 -21.17 17.15
CA TYR A 759 -40.60 -20.42 17.71
C TYR A 759 -41.85 -21.31 17.88
N ILE A 760 -42.24 -22.05 16.85
CA ILE A 760 -43.38 -22.95 16.87
C ILE A 760 -43.21 -24.06 17.93
N ILE A 761 -41.99 -24.60 18.06
CA ILE A 761 -41.71 -25.61 19.10
C ILE A 761 -41.83 -25.00 20.49
N GLY A 762 -41.27 -23.81 20.73
CA GLY A 762 -41.43 -23.12 22.03
C GLY A 762 -42.90 -22.86 22.37
N HIS A 763 -43.63 -22.34 21.41
CA HIS A 763 -45.10 -22.17 21.58
C HIS A 763 -45.83 -23.48 21.91
N CYS A 764 -45.51 -24.57 21.21
CA CYS A 764 -46.14 -25.87 21.50
C CYS A 764 -45.74 -26.42 22.88
N ILE A 765 -44.56 -26.09 23.40
CA ILE A 765 -44.13 -26.46 24.76
C ILE A 765 -44.94 -25.67 25.80
N GLU A 766 -45.12 -24.37 25.57
CA GLU A 766 -45.88 -23.45 26.41
C GLU A 766 -47.36 -23.90 26.54
N VAL A 767 -48.00 -24.23 25.42
CA VAL A 767 -49.39 -24.62 25.34
C VAL A 767 -49.60 -26.11 25.72
N GLY A 768 -48.62 -26.97 25.56
CA GLY A 768 -48.66 -28.38 25.85
C GLY A 768 -49.25 -29.27 24.74
N TYR A 769 -49.62 -28.72 23.60
CA TYR A 769 -50.10 -29.44 22.42
C TYR A 769 -49.74 -28.69 21.13
N PHE A 770 -49.86 -29.34 19.99
CA PHE A 770 -49.54 -28.72 18.69
C PHE A 770 -50.63 -27.74 18.27
N GLU A 771 -50.32 -26.47 18.26
CA GLU A 771 -51.13 -25.38 17.73
C GLU A 771 -50.27 -24.37 16.98
N MET A 772 -50.82 -23.75 15.95
CA MET A 772 -50.12 -22.64 15.28
C MET A 772 -50.21 -21.37 16.13
N PRO A 773 -49.10 -20.71 16.39
CA PRO A 773 -49.10 -19.52 17.25
C PRO A 773 -49.94 -18.38 16.66
N LYS A 774 -50.58 -17.63 17.56
CA LYS A 774 -51.35 -16.43 17.25
C LYS A 774 -51.02 -15.35 18.30
N GLY A 775 -50.62 -14.17 17.82
CA GLY A 775 -50.17 -13.09 18.70
C GLY A 775 -48.79 -13.30 19.28
N VAL A 776 -48.61 -13.14 20.58
CA VAL A 776 -47.30 -13.28 21.26
C VAL A 776 -47.24 -14.60 22.00
N SER A 777 -46.17 -15.34 21.90
CA SER A 777 -45.83 -16.51 22.71
C SER A 777 -44.49 -16.24 23.35
N ASP A 778 -44.44 -16.21 24.68
CA ASP A 778 -43.22 -15.79 25.40
C ASP A 778 -42.12 -16.84 25.31
N ASP A 779 -42.46 -18.14 25.45
CA ASP A 779 -41.50 -19.25 25.26
C ASP A 779 -41.07 -19.37 23.77
N GLY A 780 -42.04 -19.18 22.87
CA GLY A 780 -41.77 -19.15 21.43
C GLY A 780 -40.76 -18.06 21.06
N MET A 781 -40.95 -16.85 21.57
CA MET A 781 -40.09 -15.69 21.34
C MET A 781 -38.70 -15.91 21.95
N THR A 782 -38.60 -16.43 23.15
CA THR A 782 -37.34 -16.71 23.85
C THR A 782 -36.53 -17.79 23.14
N MET A 783 -37.19 -18.89 22.71
CA MET A 783 -36.53 -19.94 21.93
C MET A 783 -36.09 -19.46 20.55
N ALA A 784 -36.86 -18.63 19.85
CA ALA A 784 -36.51 -18.05 18.58
C ALA A 784 -35.29 -17.14 18.69
N PHE A 785 -35.24 -16.27 19.70
CA PHE A 785 -34.11 -15.41 19.99
C PHE A 785 -32.84 -16.23 20.24
N LEU A 786 -32.90 -17.24 21.12
CA LEU A 786 -31.73 -18.10 21.38
C LEU A 786 -31.28 -18.83 20.12
N THR A 787 -32.22 -19.39 19.35
CA THR A 787 -31.89 -20.14 18.13
C THR A 787 -31.28 -19.24 17.06
N MET A 788 -31.85 -18.07 16.82
CA MET A 788 -31.33 -17.14 15.83
C MET A 788 -29.92 -16.66 16.20
N SER A 789 -29.74 -16.22 17.45
CA SER A 789 -28.43 -15.81 17.97
C SER A 789 -27.37 -16.91 17.81
N MET A 790 -27.73 -18.17 18.12
CA MET A 790 -26.79 -19.29 17.97
C MET A 790 -26.56 -19.68 16.51
N CYS A 791 -27.60 -19.60 15.66
CA CYS A 791 -27.44 -19.82 14.21
C CYS A 791 -26.39 -18.88 13.60
N GLU A 792 -26.46 -17.60 13.94
CA GLU A 792 -25.52 -16.58 13.44
C GLU A 792 -24.12 -16.83 13.93
N ILE A 793 -23.95 -17.12 15.22
CA ILE A 793 -22.64 -17.48 15.77
C ILE A 793 -22.05 -18.71 15.05
N PHE A 794 -22.83 -19.79 14.88
CA PHE A 794 -22.38 -21.00 14.18
C PHE A 794 -22.17 -20.74 12.68
N HIS A 795 -23.01 -19.92 12.06
CA HIS A 795 -22.87 -19.53 10.66
C HIS A 795 -21.59 -18.75 10.40
N SER A 796 -21.12 -17.94 11.34
CA SER A 796 -19.85 -17.23 11.21
C SER A 796 -18.67 -18.17 10.98
N PHE A 797 -18.68 -19.39 11.54
CA PHE A 797 -17.68 -20.42 11.24
C PHE A 797 -17.78 -20.93 9.81
N ASN A 798 -18.99 -21.07 9.26
CA ASN A 798 -19.17 -21.39 7.85
C ASN A 798 -18.55 -20.32 6.94
N MET A 799 -18.58 -19.06 7.35
CA MET A 799 -18.09 -17.93 6.58
C MET A 799 -16.56 -17.79 6.58
N ARG A 800 -15.83 -18.59 7.34
CA ARG A 800 -14.35 -18.62 7.29
C ARG A 800 -13.81 -18.94 5.89
N SER A 801 -14.55 -19.66 5.10
CA SER A 801 -14.32 -19.83 3.66
C SER A 801 -15.63 -19.85 2.90
N GLN A 802 -15.69 -19.15 1.77
CA GLN A 802 -16.89 -19.13 0.94
C GLN A 802 -17.14 -20.46 0.21
N ARG A 803 -16.10 -21.21 -0.15
CA ARG A 803 -16.18 -22.41 -0.97
C ARG A 803 -15.57 -23.66 -0.35
N ARG A 804 -14.54 -23.52 0.49
CA ARG A 804 -13.90 -24.68 1.16
C ARG A 804 -14.72 -25.10 2.37
N SER A 805 -14.58 -26.37 2.74
CA SER A 805 -15.16 -26.86 3.97
C SER A 805 -14.46 -26.26 5.20
N VAL A 806 -15.22 -25.85 6.19
CA VAL A 806 -14.68 -25.34 7.45
C VAL A 806 -13.78 -26.38 8.14
N PHE A 807 -14.10 -27.65 7.99
CA PHE A 807 -13.33 -28.78 8.56
C PHE A 807 -11.99 -29.03 7.87
N SER A 808 -11.79 -28.48 6.66
CA SER A 808 -10.55 -28.65 5.88
C SER A 808 -9.59 -27.46 6.00
N LEU A 809 -9.93 -26.44 6.77
CA LEU A 809 -9.09 -25.26 6.94
C LEU A 809 -7.91 -25.56 7.87
N PRO A 810 -6.65 -25.26 7.46
CA PRO A 810 -5.44 -25.61 8.20
C PRO A 810 -5.20 -24.75 9.45
N SER A 811 -5.96 -23.67 9.62
CA SER A 811 -5.76 -22.72 10.72
C SER A 811 -7.03 -22.46 11.50
N HIS A 812 -6.85 -22.16 12.80
CA HIS A 812 -7.95 -21.71 13.66
C HIS A 812 -7.89 -20.18 13.82
N ASN A 813 -9.08 -19.53 13.70
CA ASN A 813 -9.24 -18.12 14.01
C ASN A 813 -9.53 -17.97 15.50
N LYS A 814 -8.52 -17.66 16.31
CA LYS A 814 -8.66 -17.51 17.76
C LYS A 814 -9.62 -16.36 18.15
N VAL A 815 -9.66 -15.30 17.34
CA VAL A 815 -10.53 -14.15 17.58
C VAL A 815 -11.99 -14.54 17.35
N LEU A 816 -12.29 -15.37 16.34
CA LEU A 816 -13.63 -15.89 16.09
C LEU A 816 -14.10 -16.82 17.22
N TRP A 817 -13.21 -17.68 17.75
CA TRP A 817 -13.51 -18.49 18.92
C TRP A 817 -13.81 -17.62 20.15
N LEU A 818 -13.04 -16.57 20.37
CA LEU A 818 -13.29 -15.62 21.47
C LEU A 818 -14.62 -14.87 21.28
N ALA A 819 -14.90 -14.43 20.05
CA ALA A 819 -16.18 -13.80 19.71
C ALA A 819 -17.36 -14.75 19.98
N MET A 820 -17.25 -16.02 19.54
CA MET A 820 -18.28 -17.05 19.81
C MET A 820 -18.54 -17.25 21.32
N ILE A 821 -17.47 -17.46 22.09
CA ILE A 821 -17.59 -17.68 23.54
C ILE A 821 -18.17 -16.43 24.22
N GLY A 822 -17.74 -15.26 23.83
CA GLY A 822 -18.24 -13.98 24.35
C GLY A 822 -19.72 -13.76 24.02
N SER A 823 -20.13 -13.98 22.77
CA SER A 823 -21.52 -13.85 22.35
C SER A 823 -22.42 -14.91 23.01
N LEU A 824 -21.96 -16.15 23.10
CA LEU A 824 -22.69 -17.21 23.80
C LEU A 824 -22.89 -16.85 25.27
N LEU A 825 -21.86 -16.40 25.94
CA LEU A 825 -21.92 -16.00 27.35
C LEU A 825 -22.88 -14.82 27.57
N LEU A 826 -22.81 -13.80 26.72
CA LEU A 826 -23.68 -12.63 26.78
C LEU A 826 -25.14 -13.01 26.51
N THR A 827 -25.41 -13.84 25.50
CA THR A 827 -26.76 -14.34 25.20
C THR A 827 -27.31 -15.16 26.39
N THR A 828 -26.50 -16.05 26.98
CA THR A 828 -26.90 -16.83 28.14
C THR A 828 -27.17 -15.92 29.35
N VAL A 829 -26.36 -14.91 29.60
CA VAL A 829 -26.60 -13.93 30.70
C VAL A 829 -27.92 -13.19 30.51
N VAL A 830 -28.24 -12.78 29.28
CA VAL A 830 -29.50 -12.07 28.98
C VAL A 830 -30.73 -12.98 29.24
N LEU A 831 -30.61 -14.27 28.97
CA LEU A 831 -31.70 -15.23 29.13
C LEU A 831 -31.86 -15.75 30.59
N GLU A 832 -30.72 -15.95 31.28
CA GLU A 832 -30.71 -16.67 32.57
C GLU A 832 -30.72 -15.74 33.81
N VAL A 833 -30.28 -14.46 33.66
CA VAL A 833 -30.31 -13.50 34.78
C VAL A 833 -31.69 -12.89 34.90
N PRO A 834 -32.47 -13.21 35.97
CA PRO A 834 -33.90 -12.89 36.02
C PRO A 834 -34.22 -11.41 35.83
N PHE A 835 -33.39 -10.51 36.40
CA PHE A 835 -33.58 -9.07 36.24
C PHE A 835 -33.44 -8.62 34.78
N ILE A 836 -32.45 -9.22 34.04
CA ILE A 836 -32.17 -8.86 32.64
C ILE A 836 -33.22 -9.57 31.75
N ALA A 837 -33.49 -10.85 31.96
CA ALA A 837 -34.47 -11.61 31.19
C ALA A 837 -35.85 -10.95 31.22
N ASN A 838 -36.32 -10.60 32.42
CA ASN A 838 -37.60 -9.88 32.56
C ASN A 838 -37.60 -8.51 31.87
N ALA A 839 -36.46 -7.81 31.88
CA ALA A 839 -36.34 -6.54 31.21
C ALA A 839 -36.42 -6.67 29.68
N PHE A 840 -35.91 -7.78 29.10
CA PHE A 840 -36.04 -8.11 27.68
C PHE A 840 -37.34 -8.82 27.32
N GLY A 841 -38.22 -9.13 28.32
CA GLY A 841 -39.47 -9.87 28.10
C GLY A 841 -39.28 -11.36 27.82
N PHE A 842 -38.20 -11.95 28.33
CA PHE A 842 -37.90 -13.36 28.16
C PHE A 842 -38.44 -14.19 29.35
N THR A 843 -38.87 -15.39 29.05
CA THR A 843 -39.23 -16.42 30.02
C THR A 843 -38.02 -17.27 30.38
N PRO A 844 -37.96 -17.86 31.60
CA PRO A 844 -36.92 -18.80 31.97
C PRO A 844 -36.93 -20.03 31.06
N VAL A 845 -35.81 -20.33 30.43
CA VAL A 845 -35.65 -21.46 29.48
C VAL A 845 -35.26 -22.73 30.23
N SER A 846 -35.99 -23.82 30.04
CA SER A 846 -35.60 -25.13 30.56
C SER A 846 -34.37 -25.69 29.81
N TRP A 847 -33.61 -26.60 30.45
CA TRP A 847 -32.48 -27.26 29.79
C TRP A 847 -32.87 -28.02 28.52
N THR A 848 -34.12 -28.50 28.45
CA THR A 848 -34.68 -29.20 27.28
C THR A 848 -34.87 -28.21 26.12
N GLU A 849 -35.49 -27.07 26.37
CA GLU A 849 -35.69 -26.00 25.37
C GLU A 849 -34.37 -25.45 24.88
N TYR A 850 -33.43 -25.19 25.83
CA TYR A 850 -32.09 -24.75 25.49
C TYR A 850 -31.36 -25.75 24.56
N GLY A 851 -31.47 -27.05 24.91
CA GLY A 851 -30.89 -28.12 24.08
C GLY A 851 -31.53 -28.25 22.72
N ILE A 852 -32.84 -28.06 22.58
CA ILE A 852 -33.55 -28.05 21.29
C ILE A 852 -33.12 -26.86 20.45
N ALA A 853 -33.12 -25.66 21.02
CA ALA A 853 -32.71 -24.44 20.35
C ALA A 853 -31.27 -24.55 19.81
N LEU A 854 -30.33 -25.03 20.64
CA LEU A 854 -28.96 -25.26 20.24
C LEU A 854 -28.85 -26.34 19.16
N GLY A 855 -29.57 -27.43 19.29
CA GLY A 855 -29.61 -28.52 18.32
C GLY A 855 -30.11 -28.07 16.96
N LEU A 856 -31.13 -27.23 16.92
CA LEU A 856 -31.62 -26.61 15.68
C LEU A 856 -30.60 -25.66 15.10
N ALA A 857 -29.98 -24.80 15.92
CA ALA A 857 -28.97 -23.82 15.45
C ALA A 857 -27.75 -24.51 14.83
N VAL A 858 -27.27 -25.61 15.37
CA VAL A 858 -26.14 -26.37 14.82
C VAL A 858 -26.41 -26.87 13.42
N LEU A 859 -27.67 -27.10 13.01
CA LEU A 859 -28.03 -27.57 11.67
C LEU A 859 -27.58 -26.63 10.55
N VAL A 860 -27.35 -25.37 10.86
CA VAL A 860 -26.81 -24.40 9.87
C VAL A 860 -25.45 -24.85 9.33
N ILE A 861 -24.62 -25.53 10.14
CA ILE A 861 -23.28 -25.98 9.72
C ILE A 861 -23.36 -27.07 8.63
N PRO A 862 -23.98 -28.24 8.88
CA PRO A 862 -24.02 -29.33 7.90
C PRO A 862 -24.77 -28.94 6.62
N VAL A 863 -25.84 -28.15 6.72
CA VAL A 863 -26.61 -27.73 5.53
C VAL A 863 -25.75 -26.86 4.62
N VAL A 864 -25.07 -25.85 5.17
CA VAL A 864 -24.17 -24.98 4.39
C VAL A 864 -22.98 -25.78 3.83
N GLU A 865 -22.43 -26.72 4.57
CA GLU A 865 -21.35 -27.59 4.10
C GLU A 865 -21.77 -28.49 2.94
N ILE A 866 -22.99 -29.03 2.95
CA ILE A 866 -23.56 -29.80 1.83
C ILE A 866 -23.68 -28.91 0.58
N VAL A 867 -24.21 -27.68 0.72
CA VAL A 867 -24.33 -26.75 -0.41
C VAL A 867 -22.95 -26.41 -0.98
N LYS A 868 -21.96 -26.11 -0.13
CA LYS A 868 -20.57 -25.89 -0.55
C LYS A 868 -19.98 -27.12 -1.27
N ALA A 869 -20.28 -28.34 -0.82
CA ALA A 869 -19.84 -29.56 -1.47
C ALA A 869 -20.44 -29.69 -2.88
N CYS A 870 -21.74 -29.41 -3.02
CA CYS A 870 -22.41 -29.39 -4.33
C CYS A 870 -21.83 -28.32 -5.27
N GLN A 871 -21.55 -27.12 -4.76
CA GLN A 871 -20.93 -26.04 -5.53
C GLN A 871 -19.52 -26.41 -6.00
N ARG A 872 -18.69 -27.02 -5.14
CA ARG A 872 -17.37 -27.56 -5.53
C ARG A 872 -17.46 -28.64 -6.61
N ALA A 873 -18.40 -29.55 -6.49
CA ALA A 873 -18.63 -30.61 -7.49
C ALA A 873 -19.03 -30.02 -8.84
N HIS A 874 -19.93 -29.06 -8.87
CA HIS A 874 -20.36 -28.34 -10.07
C HIS A 874 -19.20 -27.57 -10.73
N GLY A 875 -18.40 -26.87 -9.93
CA GLY A 875 -17.23 -26.12 -10.41
C GLY A 875 -16.14 -27.03 -11.03
N ARG A 876 -15.93 -28.23 -10.47
CA ARG A 876 -15.00 -29.22 -11.05
C ARG A 876 -15.46 -29.72 -12.41
N ARG A 877 -16.76 -29.99 -12.56
CA ARG A 877 -17.34 -30.43 -13.88
C ARG A 877 -17.18 -29.36 -14.97
N LYS A 878 -17.35 -28.07 -14.59
CA LYS A 878 -17.19 -26.95 -15.54
C LYS A 878 -15.73 -26.73 -16.00
N LYS A 879 -14.75 -27.11 -15.18
CA LYS A 879 -13.32 -27.04 -15.54
C LYS A 879 -12.86 -28.25 -16.38
N GLN A 880 -13.61 -29.33 -16.38
CA GLN A 880 -13.31 -30.54 -17.16
C GLN A 880 -13.99 -30.56 -18.55
N LEU A 881 -15.01 -29.74 -18.75
CA LEU A 881 -15.64 -29.41 -20.05
C LEU A 881 -14.96 -28.19 -20.68
#